data_82166a4e7df6579eb4506894dd553a33
#
_entry.id   82166a4e7df6579eb4506894dd553a33
#
_cell.length_a   1.000
_cell.length_b   1.000
_cell.length_c   1.000
_cell.angle_alpha   90.00
_cell.angle_beta   90.00
_cell.angle_gamma   90.00
#
_symmetry.space_group_name_H-M   'P 1'
#
loop_
_entity.id
_entity.type
_entity.pdbx_description
1 polymer ?
#
loop_
_entity_poly.entity_id
_entity_poly.type
_entity_poly.pdbx_seq_one_letter_code
_entity_poly.pdbx_strand_id
1 'polypeptide(L)'
;MALPWLLVGAAAVGLATELVVHRWLKQTLARLGRLRVDATLRQVLRDLLLVVGVVRTAGAEHEGGWTALLLGLLAVYGLHFVSQGAAILVRRTRTLPFVTRNIDTSGLKLTAAPPALLLRRPGHRLLSFGLPATAGLIATVAADETAWALAGIGVSLVLSLAGIVRLAVHLLPRRRALNEERALAWLDEWLAAYGPTTGMYFSGGASSAYQANMWLEPLAALPGRPIIILRERFMVQKIAATDLPVLCLPKVAHLMRIEQSTLKSLVHPSNSGKTSQVLRMPGIKHAFINHGESDKLSSCNPYAKAYDEVWVAGPAARERYALADVGVEDKDIVEIGRPQLKGIDTVAPGGSVTTVLYAPTWEGWDGQPGNTSVIEAGENIVRRLLADPKVRLLYKPHPMTGSVDPRAGAANERIQELIRAANGGRAAAKDPKDKGAAELERLAAELDRLTAADYREGSDEMERMLVQGTPSGGRDKAVDEATRRWEDAYWASLPEDAHQIITGPRPALYSCFNQADVLISDVSSVVSDYLASGKPYAVANTAGVSETQFRTDFPTVRAATILTPDAAQVPELLAAARDASRDGFAQARGELKRYLLGPDEPSAQSRFARAVEALSAKALEREERQLAREGTSTLVPSQADRAAAARATVAEGEEERDFAADALAGSEPDSLERTGD
;
A
#
# COMPACT_ATOMS: atom_id res chain seq x y z
N MET A 1 -23.27 30.71 44.66
CA MET A 1 -23.99 29.62 43.96
C MET A 1 -23.68 29.48 42.46
N ALA A 2 -23.31 30.53 41.71
CA ALA A 2 -23.04 30.41 40.27
C ALA A 2 -21.68 29.78 39.93
N LEU A 3 -20.63 29.96 40.74
CA LEU A 3 -19.24 29.55 40.47
C LEU A 3 -19.07 28.01 40.37
N PRO A 4 -19.63 27.16 41.25
CA PRO A 4 -19.54 25.70 41.14
C PRO A 4 -20.15 25.17 39.83
N TRP A 5 -21.34 25.65 39.44
CA TRP A 5 -21.99 25.20 38.21
C TRP A 5 -21.28 25.63 36.94
N LEU A 6 -20.61 26.79 36.95
CA LEU A 6 -19.74 27.20 35.84
C LEU A 6 -18.53 26.27 35.69
N LEU A 7 -17.91 25.84 36.81
CA LEU A 7 -16.83 24.90 36.81
C LEU A 7 -17.27 23.52 36.30
N VAL A 8 -18.44 23.01 36.76
CA VAL A 8 -19.06 21.77 36.27
C VAL A 8 -19.30 21.83 34.76
N GLY A 9 -19.93 22.93 34.29
CA GLY A 9 -20.18 23.13 32.87
C GLY A 9 -18.90 23.15 32.03
N ALA A 10 -17.89 23.91 32.44
CA ALA A 10 -16.61 24.00 31.75
C ALA A 10 -15.88 22.65 31.70
N ALA A 11 -15.89 21.88 32.82
CA ALA A 11 -15.28 20.56 32.89
C ALA A 11 -16.01 19.53 32.00
N ALA A 12 -17.33 19.54 32.00
CA ALA A 12 -18.13 18.66 31.15
C ALA A 12 -17.93 18.97 29.67
N VAL A 13 -17.91 20.26 29.27
CA VAL A 13 -17.57 20.67 27.90
C VAL A 13 -16.15 20.27 27.51
N GLY A 14 -15.18 20.48 28.40
CA GLY A 14 -13.79 20.06 28.17
C GLY A 14 -13.65 18.55 27.95
N LEU A 15 -14.35 17.74 28.73
CA LEU A 15 -14.36 16.27 28.58
C LEU A 15 -15.06 15.85 27.28
N ALA A 16 -16.21 16.42 26.97
CA ALA A 16 -16.94 16.16 25.73
C ALA A 16 -16.10 16.53 24.50
N THR A 17 -15.41 17.70 24.54
CA THR A 17 -14.50 18.13 23.46
C THR A 17 -13.35 17.13 23.28
N GLU A 18 -12.75 16.63 24.35
CA GLU A 18 -11.68 15.63 24.28
C GLU A 18 -12.17 14.34 23.62
N LEU A 19 -13.37 13.86 23.97
CA LEU A 19 -13.97 12.68 23.35
C LEU A 19 -14.26 12.88 21.86
N VAL A 20 -14.79 14.05 21.48
CA VAL A 20 -15.04 14.43 20.08
C VAL A 20 -13.73 14.49 19.29
N VAL A 21 -12.71 15.16 19.81
CA VAL A 21 -11.39 15.26 19.18
C VAL A 21 -10.78 13.88 18.96
N HIS A 22 -10.87 12.97 19.93
CA HIS A 22 -10.38 11.60 19.81
C HIS A 22 -11.18 10.76 18.81
N ARG A 23 -12.46 11.03 18.66
CA ARG A 23 -13.36 10.25 17.77
C ARG A 23 -13.28 10.71 16.31
N TRP A 24 -13.24 12.04 16.07
CA TRP A 24 -13.45 12.60 14.72
C TRP A 24 -12.31 13.49 14.21
N LEU A 25 -11.43 14.06 15.07
CA LEU A 25 -10.44 15.06 14.65
C LEU A 25 -8.99 14.52 14.74
N LYS A 26 -8.71 13.42 14.05
CA LYS A 26 -7.37 12.77 14.04
C LYS A 26 -6.24 13.73 13.62
N GLN A 27 -6.50 14.64 12.66
CA GLN A 27 -5.51 15.63 12.21
C GLN A 27 -5.14 16.65 13.31
N THR A 28 -6.14 17.07 14.09
CA THR A 28 -5.94 17.97 15.24
C THR A 28 -5.09 17.29 16.33
N LEU A 29 -5.36 16.00 16.60
CA LEU A 29 -4.55 15.20 17.53
C LEU A 29 -3.10 15.09 17.07
N ALA A 30 -2.85 14.88 15.77
CA ALA A 30 -1.50 14.83 15.20
C ALA A 30 -0.77 16.18 15.35
N ARG A 31 -1.46 17.31 15.16
CA ARG A 31 -0.89 18.66 15.39
C ARG A 31 -0.56 18.89 16.86
N LEU A 32 -1.47 18.54 17.78
CA LEU A 32 -1.25 18.65 19.23
C LEU A 32 -0.09 17.75 19.71
N GLY A 33 0.03 16.54 19.15
CA GLY A 33 1.14 15.63 19.40
C GLY A 33 2.50 16.23 19.02
N ARG A 34 2.58 16.90 17.85
CA ARG A 34 3.80 17.63 17.43
C ARG A 34 4.20 18.77 18.37
N LEU A 35 3.22 19.39 19.00
CA LEU A 35 3.43 20.43 20.04
C LEU A 35 3.69 19.83 21.43
N ARG A 36 3.84 18.50 21.55
CA ARG A 36 4.00 17.77 22.83
C ARG A 36 2.81 17.97 23.81
N VAL A 37 1.67 18.45 23.33
CA VAL A 37 0.42 18.58 24.10
C VAL A 37 -0.37 17.28 23.93
N ASP A 38 0.13 16.19 24.50
CA ASP A 38 -0.48 14.88 24.40
C ASP A 38 -1.75 14.74 25.25
N ALA A 39 -2.47 13.63 25.12
CA ALA A 39 -3.70 13.38 25.87
C ALA A 39 -3.44 13.26 27.38
N THR A 40 -2.25 12.78 27.78
CA THR A 40 -1.86 12.64 29.19
C THR A 40 -1.73 14.02 29.82
N LEU A 41 -0.99 14.93 29.19
CA LEU A 41 -0.81 16.29 29.68
C LEU A 41 -2.15 17.03 29.78
N ARG A 42 -3.00 16.93 28.76
CA ARG A 42 -4.33 17.56 28.75
C ARG A 42 -5.24 17.03 29.86
N GLN A 43 -5.17 15.69 30.13
CA GLN A 43 -5.93 15.07 31.22
C GLN A 43 -5.42 15.53 32.60
N VAL A 44 -4.11 15.54 32.81
CA VAL A 44 -3.50 16.00 34.08
C VAL A 44 -3.89 17.46 34.35
N LEU A 45 -3.77 18.33 33.35
CA LEU A 45 -4.15 19.74 33.51
C LEU A 45 -5.63 19.91 33.84
N ARG A 46 -6.52 19.15 33.22
CA ARG A 46 -7.97 19.18 33.49
C ARG A 46 -8.26 18.74 34.92
N ASP A 47 -7.73 17.60 35.33
CA ASP A 47 -7.95 17.07 36.69
C ASP A 47 -7.35 18.00 37.77
N LEU A 48 -6.18 18.61 37.48
CA LEU A 48 -5.61 19.61 38.38
C LEU A 48 -6.49 20.87 38.53
N LEU A 49 -7.03 21.38 37.40
CA LEU A 49 -7.95 22.51 37.41
C LEU A 49 -9.24 22.17 38.16
N LEU A 50 -9.75 20.95 38.00
CA LEU A 50 -10.91 20.48 38.77
C LEU A 50 -10.60 20.43 40.26
N VAL A 51 -9.46 19.88 40.69
CA VAL A 51 -9.07 19.85 42.11
C VAL A 51 -8.93 21.28 42.68
N VAL A 52 -8.27 22.18 41.94
CA VAL A 52 -8.15 23.58 42.35
C VAL A 52 -9.52 24.24 42.48
N GLY A 53 -10.43 23.96 41.53
CA GLY A 53 -11.81 24.43 41.54
C GLY A 53 -12.56 23.90 42.76
N VAL A 54 -12.48 22.61 43.05
CA VAL A 54 -13.11 21.99 44.24
C VAL A 54 -12.57 22.61 45.54
N VAL A 55 -11.23 22.75 45.67
CA VAL A 55 -10.62 23.39 46.86
C VAL A 55 -11.12 24.82 47.09
N ARG A 56 -11.35 25.59 46.04
CA ARG A 56 -11.82 26.98 46.12
C ARG A 56 -13.32 27.09 46.36
N THR A 57 -14.12 26.11 46.03
CA THR A 57 -15.58 26.15 46.16
C THR A 57 -16.09 25.52 47.48
N ALA A 58 -15.40 24.54 48.04
CA ALA A 58 -15.86 23.76 49.18
C ALA A 58 -15.38 24.27 50.58
N GLY A 59 -14.63 25.37 50.65
CA GLY A 59 -14.23 26.01 51.91
C GLY A 59 -13.27 25.18 52.80
N ALA A 60 -12.78 25.78 53.92
CA ALA A 60 -11.74 25.20 54.81
C ALA A 60 -12.20 24.02 55.67
N GLU A 61 -13.49 23.69 55.71
CA GLU A 61 -14.02 22.64 56.59
C GLU A 61 -13.62 21.20 56.19
N HIS A 62 -12.96 21.01 55.04
CA HIS A 62 -12.60 19.68 54.50
C HIS A 62 -11.09 19.42 54.41
N GLU A 63 -10.25 20.04 55.26
CA GLU A 63 -8.77 19.93 55.15
C GLU A 63 -8.22 18.48 55.07
N GLY A 64 -8.80 17.51 55.78
CA GLY A 64 -8.37 16.11 55.70
C GLY A 64 -8.74 15.38 54.39
N GLY A 65 -9.79 15.82 53.68
CA GLY A 65 -10.25 15.21 52.43
C GLY A 65 -9.35 15.52 51.23
N TRP A 66 -8.73 16.72 51.20
CA TRP A 66 -7.89 17.15 50.07
C TRP A 66 -6.63 16.32 49.88
N THR A 67 -5.96 15.98 50.97
CA THR A 67 -4.77 15.11 50.94
C THR A 67 -5.11 13.74 50.39
N ALA A 68 -6.24 13.16 50.75
CA ALA A 68 -6.71 11.87 50.23
C ALA A 68 -7.03 11.93 48.74
N LEU A 69 -7.65 13.01 48.26
CA LEU A 69 -7.95 13.22 46.84
C LEU A 69 -6.67 13.36 45.99
N LEU A 70 -5.72 14.19 46.44
CA LEU A 70 -4.44 14.38 45.76
C LEU A 70 -3.62 13.08 45.72
N LEU A 71 -3.50 12.36 46.84
CA LEU A 71 -2.82 11.07 46.90
C LEU A 71 -3.52 10.03 46.03
N GLY A 72 -4.86 10.02 46.00
CA GLY A 72 -5.65 9.13 45.16
C GLY A 72 -5.44 9.39 43.68
N LEU A 73 -5.45 10.65 43.25
CA LEU A 73 -5.14 11.02 41.86
C LEU A 73 -3.70 10.69 41.49
N LEU A 74 -2.74 10.97 42.38
CA LEU A 74 -1.35 10.59 42.16
C LEU A 74 -1.21 9.08 41.97
N ALA A 75 -1.96 8.28 42.76
CA ALA A 75 -2.00 6.83 42.62
C ALA A 75 -2.62 6.40 41.28
N VAL A 76 -3.70 7.05 40.79
CA VAL A 76 -4.30 6.80 39.46
C VAL A 76 -3.26 7.03 38.35
N TYR A 77 -2.54 8.16 38.40
CA TYR A 77 -1.49 8.44 37.44
C TYR A 77 -0.29 7.49 37.57
N GLY A 78 0.10 7.16 38.78
CA GLY A 78 1.14 6.16 39.07
C GLY A 78 0.79 4.80 38.41
N LEU A 79 -0.43 4.30 38.62
CA LEU A 79 -0.91 3.06 37.97
C LEU A 79 -1.03 3.18 36.47
N HIS A 80 -1.36 4.37 35.95
CA HIS A 80 -1.34 4.60 34.51
C HIS A 80 0.08 4.39 33.93
N PHE A 81 1.12 4.95 34.54
CA PHE A 81 2.50 4.74 34.10
C PHE A 81 2.94 3.28 34.23
N VAL A 82 2.57 2.60 35.33
CA VAL A 82 2.82 1.15 35.50
C VAL A 82 2.13 0.36 34.39
N SER A 83 0.87 0.66 34.07
CA SER A 83 0.11 0.05 32.99
C SER A 83 0.77 0.30 31.62
N GLN A 84 1.34 1.50 31.42
CA GLN A 84 2.07 1.83 30.18
C GLN A 84 3.35 1.00 30.07
N GLY A 85 4.15 0.92 31.15
CA GLY A 85 5.34 0.07 31.20
C GLY A 85 5.01 -1.40 30.95
N ALA A 86 3.96 -1.92 31.58
CA ALA A 86 3.48 -3.28 31.35
C ALA A 86 3.07 -3.52 29.89
N ALA A 87 2.35 -2.58 29.26
CA ALA A 87 1.95 -2.70 27.87
C ALA A 87 3.14 -2.68 26.90
N ILE A 88 4.15 -1.84 27.16
CA ILE A 88 5.40 -1.81 26.38
C ILE A 88 6.13 -3.16 26.52
N LEU A 89 6.26 -3.66 27.75
CA LEU A 89 6.91 -4.93 28.01
C LEU A 89 6.19 -6.09 27.31
N VAL A 90 4.85 -6.15 27.39
CA VAL A 90 4.04 -7.14 26.68
C VAL A 90 4.28 -7.08 25.16
N ARG A 91 4.30 -5.88 24.56
CA ARG A 91 4.60 -5.74 23.12
C ARG A 91 5.98 -6.28 22.79
N ARG A 92 7.02 -5.92 23.57
CA ARG A 92 8.39 -6.39 23.33
C ARG A 92 8.51 -7.92 23.42
N THR A 93 7.86 -8.54 24.42
CA THR A 93 7.89 -10.01 24.61
C THR A 93 7.03 -10.78 23.62
N ARG A 94 6.26 -10.08 22.77
CA ARG A 94 5.41 -10.65 21.73
C ARG A 94 5.88 -10.31 20.31
N THR A 95 7.02 -9.67 20.16
CA THR A 95 7.60 -9.34 18.85
C THR A 95 8.55 -10.44 18.43
N LEU A 96 8.29 -11.03 17.25
CA LEU A 96 9.16 -12.01 16.61
C LEU A 96 10.19 -11.33 15.69
N PRO A 97 11.32 -12.00 15.37
CA PRO A 97 12.34 -11.46 14.46
C PRO A 97 11.85 -11.31 13.01
N PHE A 98 10.75 -11.95 12.65
CA PHE A 98 10.10 -11.90 11.34
C PHE A 98 8.58 -11.82 11.46
N VAL A 99 7.90 -11.55 10.34
CA VAL A 99 6.44 -11.61 10.20
C VAL A 99 6.09 -12.41 8.97
N THR A 100 5.07 -13.27 9.08
CA THR A 100 4.65 -14.15 7.98
C THR A 100 3.16 -14.01 7.67
N ARG A 101 2.80 -14.37 6.44
CA ARG A 101 1.44 -14.63 5.98
C ARG A 101 1.45 -15.84 5.04
N ASN A 102 0.41 -16.65 5.07
CA ASN A 102 0.29 -17.90 4.30
C ASN A 102 1.41 -18.93 4.61
N ILE A 103 1.93 -18.89 5.82
CA ILE A 103 2.93 -19.84 6.33
C ILE A 103 2.37 -20.46 7.59
N ASP A 104 2.27 -21.77 7.67
CA ASP A 104 1.83 -22.45 8.89
C ASP A 104 2.80 -22.19 10.04
N THR A 105 2.33 -21.46 11.03
CA THR A 105 3.09 -21.04 12.20
C THR A 105 2.75 -21.84 13.46
N SER A 106 2.09 -22.99 13.33
CA SER A 106 1.69 -23.85 14.47
C SER A 106 2.87 -24.24 15.36
N GLY A 107 4.04 -24.48 14.77
CA GLY A 107 5.29 -24.78 15.48
C GLY A 107 5.78 -23.63 16.38
N LEU A 108 5.40 -22.40 16.15
CA LEU A 108 5.78 -21.22 16.95
C LEU A 108 4.94 -21.06 18.23
N LYS A 109 3.85 -21.84 18.39
CA LYS A 109 2.94 -21.78 19.54
C LYS A 109 2.44 -20.36 19.84
N LEU A 110 2.04 -19.64 18.78
CA LEU A 110 1.55 -18.27 18.86
C LEU A 110 0.27 -18.19 19.69
N THR A 111 0.01 -17.05 20.32
CA THR A 111 -1.17 -16.82 21.14
C THR A 111 -1.86 -15.52 20.80
N ALA A 112 -3.18 -15.44 21.06
CA ALA A 112 -3.95 -14.22 20.88
C ALA A 112 -3.39 -13.04 21.68
N ALA A 113 -3.53 -11.82 21.13
CA ALA A 113 -3.10 -10.59 21.76
C ALA A 113 -3.98 -10.25 22.98
N PRO A 114 -3.49 -9.42 23.92
CA PRO A 114 -4.33 -8.82 24.94
C PRO A 114 -5.51 -8.04 24.33
N PRO A 115 -6.57 -7.78 25.12
CA PRO A 115 -7.67 -6.93 24.68
C PRO A 115 -7.15 -5.59 24.14
N ALA A 116 -7.73 -5.14 23.01
CA ALA A 116 -7.30 -3.92 22.32
C ALA A 116 -7.23 -2.70 23.24
N LEU A 117 -8.19 -2.55 24.17
CA LEU A 117 -8.23 -1.47 25.16
C LEU A 117 -6.93 -1.35 25.97
N LEU A 118 -6.32 -2.50 26.34
CA LEU A 118 -5.09 -2.53 27.16
C LEU A 118 -3.84 -2.17 26.35
N LEU A 119 -3.86 -2.38 25.03
CA LEU A 119 -2.76 -2.06 24.13
C LEU A 119 -2.94 -0.74 23.36
N ARG A 120 -4.05 -0.03 23.56
CA ARG A 120 -4.27 1.30 22.95
C ARG A 120 -3.18 2.29 23.34
N ARG A 121 -3.08 3.40 22.56
CA ARG A 121 -2.17 4.52 22.86
C ARG A 121 -2.38 4.99 24.32
N PRO A 122 -1.32 5.45 25.03
CA PRO A 122 -1.39 5.81 26.44
C PRO A 122 -2.56 6.74 26.79
N GLY A 123 -2.77 7.80 25.99
CA GLY A 123 -3.86 8.74 26.20
C GLY A 123 -5.27 8.13 26.13
N HIS A 124 -5.50 7.17 25.23
CA HIS A 124 -6.80 6.47 25.16
C HIS A 124 -7.04 5.58 26.40
N ARG A 125 -5.98 4.95 26.97
CA ARG A 125 -6.12 4.17 28.20
C ARG A 125 -6.39 5.07 29.38
N LEU A 126 -5.66 6.19 29.48
CA LEU A 126 -5.85 7.16 30.53
C LEU A 126 -7.27 7.71 30.52
N LEU A 127 -7.80 8.11 29.35
CA LEU A 127 -9.19 8.54 29.20
C LEU A 127 -10.18 7.45 29.61
N SER A 128 -9.92 6.17 29.28
CA SER A 128 -10.83 5.08 29.60
C SER A 128 -10.84 4.73 31.09
N PHE A 129 -9.68 4.65 31.71
CA PHE A 129 -9.55 4.23 33.12
C PHE A 129 -9.58 5.39 34.13
N GLY A 130 -9.22 6.60 33.70
CA GLY A 130 -9.28 7.82 34.51
C GLY A 130 -10.66 8.50 34.50
N LEU A 131 -11.55 8.13 33.55
CA LEU A 131 -12.87 8.74 33.43
C LEU A 131 -13.70 8.71 34.73
N PRO A 132 -13.76 7.59 35.50
CA PRO A 132 -14.50 7.60 36.78
C PRO A 132 -13.95 8.60 37.77
N ALA A 133 -12.62 8.78 37.88
CA ALA A 133 -12.02 9.76 38.76
C ALA A 133 -12.40 11.19 38.36
N THR A 134 -12.30 11.54 37.08
CA THR A 134 -12.72 12.85 36.54
C THR A 134 -14.22 13.10 36.76
N ALA A 135 -15.07 12.10 36.50
CA ALA A 135 -16.51 12.18 36.73
C ALA A 135 -16.84 12.36 38.23
N GLY A 136 -16.14 11.64 39.12
CA GLY A 136 -16.26 11.79 40.56
C GLY A 136 -15.88 13.19 41.04
N LEU A 137 -14.79 13.77 40.49
CA LEU A 137 -14.39 15.15 40.80
C LEU A 137 -15.49 16.16 40.37
N ILE A 138 -16.08 15.99 39.17
CA ILE A 138 -17.16 16.84 38.69
C ILE A 138 -18.38 16.68 39.60
N ALA A 139 -18.75 15.46 40.01
CA ALA A 139 -19.86 15.19 40.89
C ALA A 139 -19.64 15.80 42.28
N THR A 140 -18.41 15.78 42.81
CA THR A 140 -18.07 16.45 44.09
C THR A 140 -18.37 17.95 44.06
N VAL A 141 -18.03 18.63 42.94
CA VAL A 141 -18.35 20.06 42.77
C VAL A 141 -19.88 20.32 42.71
N ALA A 142 -20.61 19.39 42.08
CA ALA A 142 -22.05 19.53 41.92
C ALA A 142 -22.85 19.24 43.19
N ALA A 143 -22.39 18.23 44.00
CA ALA A 143 -23.07 17.74 45.17
C ALA A 143 -22.52 18.29 46.50
N ASP A 144 -21.37 18.97 46.47
CA ASP A 144 -20.61 19.45 47.62
C ASP A 144 -20.22 18.33 48.62
N GLU A 145 -19.93 17.11 48.06
CA GLU A 145 -19.57 15.93 48.84
C GLU A 145 -18.31 15.28 48.27
N THR A 146 -17.23 15.23 49.03
CA THR A 146 -15.95 14.60 48.64
C THR A 146 -16.02 13.08 48.38
N ALA A 147 -17.05 12.43 48.91
CA ALA A 147 -17.28 11.00 48.75
C ALA A 147 -17.37 10.58 47.27
N TRP A 148 -17.94 11.42 46.39
CA TRP A 148 -18.03 11.16 44.98
C TRP A 148 -16.66 11.08 44.29
N ALA A 149 -15.75 12.00 44.60
CA ALA A 149 -14.39 11.98 44.08
C ALA A 149 -13.63 10.74 44.57
N LEU A 150 -13.72 10.41 45.84
CA LEU A 150 -13.08 9.21 46.44
C LEU A 150 -13.63 7.93 45.80
N ALA A 151 -14.94 7.83 45.60
CA ALA A 151 -15.56 6.70 44.90
C ALA A 151 -15.07 6.59 43.44
N GLY A 152 -15.04 7.70 42.71
CA GLY A 152 -14.54 7.74 41.32
C GLY A 152 -13.06 7.35 41.19
N ILE A 153 -12.21 7.86 42.13
CA ILE A 153 -10.80 7.49 42.21
C ILE A 153 -10.67 6.00 42.54
N GLY A 154 -11.43 5.47 43.50
CA GLY A 154 -11.43 4.05 43.87
C GLY A 154 -11.78 3.16 42.68
N VAL A 155 -12.81 3.50 41.90
CA VAL A 155 -13.17 2.78 40.68
C VAL A 155 -12.04 2.85 39.64
N SER A 156 -11.43 4.02 39.41
CA SER A 156 -10.30 4.17 38.50
C SER A 156 -9.08 3.36 38.92
N LEU A 157 -8.77 3.26 40.19
CA LEU A 157 -7.68 2.42 40.74
C LEU A 157 -7.96 0.95 40.49
N VAL A 158 -9.20 0.47 40.76
CA VAL A 158 -9.60 -0.93 40.53
C VAL A 158 -9.52 -1.29 39.05
N LEU A 159 -10.03 -0.44 38.16
CA LEU A 159 -9.96 -0.67 36.72
C LEU A 159 -8.51 -0.70 36.21
N SER A 160 -7.66 0.23 36.68
CA SER A 160 -6.24 0.30 36.32
C SER A 160 -5.48 -0.95 36.81
N LEU A 161 -5.73 -1.36 38.06
CA LEU A 161 -5.10 -2.57 38.65
C LEU A 161 -5.56 -3.84 37.87
N ALA A 162 -6.84 -3.98 37.63
CA ALA A 162 -7.38 -5.08 36.81
C ALA A 162 -6.75 -5.12 35.43
N GLY A 163 -6.57 -3.96 34.78
CA GLY A 163 -5.87 -3.84 33.48
C GLY A 163 -4.40 -4.29 33.58
N ILE A 164 -3.67 -3.90 34.63
CA ILE A 164 -2.28 -4.29 34.88
C ILE A 164 -2.19 -5.81 35.09
N VAL A 165 -3.05 -6.38 35.95
CA VAL A 165 -3.10 -7.84 36.19
C VAL A 165 -3.38 -8.59 34.89
N ARG A 166 -4.32 -8.10 34.07
CA ARG A 166 -4.64 -8.70 32.77
C ARG A 166 -3.47 -8.65 31.80
N LEU A 167 -2.69 -7.57 31.79
CA LEU A 167 -1.45 -7.46 31.01
C LEU A 167 -0.36 -8.41 31.56
N ALA A 168 -0.21 -8.50 32.89
CA ALA A 168 0.78 -9.38 33.52
C ALA A 168 0.60 -10.86 33.14
N VAL A 169 -0.64 -11.32 32.90
CA VAL A 169 -0.92 -12.67 32.40
C VAL A 169 -0.23 -12.93 31.05
N HIS A 170 -0.06 -11.91 30.21
CA HIS A 170 0.62 -12.04 28.93
C HIS A 170 2.15 -12.02 29.03
N LEU A 171 2.69 -11.73 30.21
CA LEU A 171 4.13 -11.84 30.50
C LEU A 171 4.52 -13.26 30.96
N LEU A 172 3.56 -14.16 31.17
CA LEU A 172 3.85 -15.55 31.47
C LEU A 172 4.61 -16.23 30.30
N PRO A 173 5.56 -17.14 30.58
CA PRO A 173 6.40 -17.77 29.54
C PRO A 173 5.59 -18.41 28.40
N ARG A 174 4.43 -18.98 28.72
CA ARG A 174 3.54 -19.63 27.71
C ARG A 174 2.85 -18.66 26.75
N ARG A 175 2.89 -17.34 27.02
CA ARG A 175 2.23 -16.30 26.21
C ARG A 175 3.20 -15.34 25.55
N ARG A 176 4.50 -15.53 25.79
CA ARG A 176 5.56 -14.78 25.11
C ARG A 176 5.88 -15.40 23.75
N ALA A 177 6.43 -14.62 22.83
CA ALA A 177 7.08 -15.15 21.63
C ALA A 177 8.26 -16.06 22.03
N LEU A 178 8.59 -16.98 21.15
CA LEU A 178 9.85 -17.71 21.24
C LEU A 178 11.01 -16.71 21.27
N ASN A 179 12.12 -17.09 21.92
CA ASN A 179 13.33 -16.30 21.84
C ASN A 179 13.82 -16.23 20.37
N GLU A 180 14.58 -15.19 20.06
CA GLU A 180 15.03 -14.89 18.70
C GLU A 180 15.70 -16.08 18.01
N GLU A 181 16.60 -16.77 18.70
CA GLU A 181 17.32 -17.93 18.16
C GLU A 181 16.40 -19.09 17.78
N ARG A 182 15.47 -19.46 18.67
CA ARG A 182 14.51 -20.55 18.39
C ARG A 182 13.54 -20.20 17.29
N ALA A 183 13.11 -18.93 17.23
CA ALA A 183 12.24 -18.46 16.17
C ALA A 183 12.97 -18.51 14.81
N LEU A 184 14.25 -18.13 14.75
CA LEU A 184 15.05 -18.19 13.55
C LEU A 184 15.38 -19.62 13.15
N ALA A 185 15.70 -20.51 14.11
CA ALA A 185 15.91 -21.94 13.81
C ALA A 185 14.64 -22.57 13.20
N TRP A 186 13.46 -22.26 13.75
CA TRP A 186 12.19 -22.69 13.13
C TRP A 186 12.02 -22.15 11.70
N LEU A 187 12.41 -20.89 11.46
CA LEU A 187 12.34 -20.31 10.12
C LEU A 187 13.27 -21.04 9.14
N ASP A 188 14.49 -21.39 9.56
CA ASP A 188 15.43 -22.14 8.72
C ASP A 188 14.89 -23.55 8.39
N GLU A 189 14.32 -24.25 9.38
CA GLU A 189 13.66 -25.54 9.18
C GLU A 189 12.48 -25.42 8.19
N TRP A 190 11.67 -24.36 8.35
CA TRP A 190 10.55 -24.10 7.44
C TRP A 190 11.04 -23.82 6.00
N LEU A 191 12.06 -22.96 5.85
CA LEU A 191 12.65 -22.65 4.53
C LEU A 191 13.21 -23.90 3.86
N ALA A 192 13.89 -24.77 4.61
CA ALA A 192 14.41 -26.02 4.11
C ALA A 192 13.27 -26.97 3.66
N ALA A 193 12.20 -27.07 4.45
CA ALA A 193 11.04 -27.91 4.13
C ALA A 193 10.20 -27.37 2.96
N TYR A 194 9.99 -26.05 2.91
CA TYR A 194 9.28 -25.43 1.81
C TYR A 194 10.10 -25.48 0.52
N GLY A 195 11.41 -25.29 0.57
CA GLY A 195 12.32 -25.39 -0.57
C GLY A 195 12.03 -24.32 -1.65
N PRO A 196 12.06 -23.00 -1.33
CA PRO A 196 11.80 -21.97 -2.33
C PRO A 196 12.91 -21.96 -3.39
N THR A 197 12.55 -21.85 -4.66
CA THR A 197 13.52 -21.79 -5.78
C THR A 197 13.67 -20.37 -6.32
N THR A 198 12.59 -19.59 -6.28
CA THR A 198 12.50 -18.22 -6.78
C THR A 198 11.73 -17.37 -5.82
N GLY A 199 12.02 -16.08 -5.76
CA GLY A 199 11.24 -15.16 -4.95
C GLY A 199 11.12 -13.76 -5.55
N MET A 200 10.19 -12.99 -5.01
CA MET A 200 10.10 -11.56 -5.24
C MET A 200 10.55 -10.83 -3.97
N TYR A 201 11.54 -9.97 -4.09
CA TYR A 201 11.97 -9.10 -3.00
C TYR A 201 11.37 -7.71 -3.16
N PHE A 202 10.76 -7.19 -2.10
CA PHE A 202 10.18 -5.86 -2.10
C PHE A 202 10.44 -5.10 -0.81
N SER A 203 10.82 -3.83 -0.95
CA SER A 203 10.96 -2.86 0.12
C SER A 203 10.48 -1.50 -0.38
N GLY A 204 9.68 -0.81 0.43
CA GLY A 204 9.14 0.48 0.03
C GLY A 204 8.16 1.08 1.04
N GLY A 205 7.67 2.27 0.76
CA GLY A 205 6.63 2.95 1.54
C GLY A 205 5.25 2.29 1.38
N ALA A 206 4.30 2.67 2.24
CA ALA A 206 2.96 2.08 2.22
C ALA A 206 2.21 2.33 0.90
N SER A 207 2.43 3.46 0.25
CA SER A 207 1.84 3.82 -1.04
C SER A 207 2.45 3.08 -2.23
N SER A 208 3.61 2.42 -2.08
CA SER A 208 4.30 1.73 -3.17
C SER A 208 3.95 0.24 -3.30
N ALA A 209 3.07 -0.29 -2.45
CA ALA A 209 2.68 -1.70 -2.47
C ALA A 209 2.14 -2.18 -3.84
N TYR A 210 1.52 -1.28 -4.61
CA TYR A 210 1.02 -1.60 -5.95
C TYR A 210 2.12 -2.13 -6.88
N GLN A 211 3.37 -1.70 -6.69
CA GLN A 211 4.51 -2.13 -7.49
C GLN A 211 4.79 -3.64 -7.32
N ALA A 212 4.62 -4.17 -6.12
CA ALA A 212 4.71 -5.60 -5.87
C ALA A 212 3.42 -6.32 -6.25
N ASN A 213 2.27 -5.71 -5.98
CA ASN A 213 0.97 -6.34 -6.19
C ASN A 213 0.69 -6.71 -7.65
N MET A 214 1.19 -5.92 -8.61
CA MET A 214 1.01 -6.23 -10.04
C MET A 214 1.84 -7.43 -10.53
N TRP A 215 2.76 -7.95 -9.70
CA TRP A 215 3.56 -9.14 -10.03
C TRP A 215 3.08 -10.41 -9.31
N LEU A 216 2.03 -10.32 -8.47
CA LEU A 216 1.55 -11.47 -7.69
C LEU A 216 1.04 -12.61 -8.58
N GLU A 217 0.19 -12.30 -9.56
CA GLU A 217 -0.35 -13.30 -10.50
C GLU A 217 0.77 -13.91 -11.37
N PRO A 218 1.64 -13.11 -12.04
CA PRO A 218 2.78 -13.67 -12.78
C PRO A 218 3.70 -14.53 -11.93
N LEU A 219 3.96 -14.16 -10.68
CA LEU A 219 4.80 -14.90 -9.77
C LEU A 219 4.13 -16.22 -9.33
N ALA A 220 2.83 -16.18 -9.02
CA ALA A 220 2.06 -17.37 -8.64
C ALA A 220 1.93 -18.39 -9.78
N ALA A 221 1.98 -17.92 -11.04
CA ALA A 221 1.94 -18.78 -12.22
C ALA A 221 3.29 -19.40 -12.59
N LEU A 222 4.37 -19.10 -11.86
CA LEU A 222 5.68 -19.74 -12.07
C LEU A 222 5.65 -21.20 -11.61
N PRO A 223 6.38 -22.08 -12.29
CA PRO A 223 6.63 -23.43 -11.77
C PRO A 223 7.49 -23.37 -10.50
N GLY A 224 7.35 -24.36 -9.64
CA GLY A 224 8.13 -24.46 -8.40
C GLY A 224 7.44 -23.85 -7.19
N ARG A 225 8.22 -23.32 -6.28
CA ARG A 225 7.76 -22.80 -4.97
C ARG A 225 8.18 -21.33 -4.77
N PRO A 226 7.51 -20.38 -5.40
CA PRO A 226 7.84 -18.98 -5.26
C PRO A 226 7.51 -18.44 -3.86
N ILE A 227 8.28 -17.44 -3.40
CA ILE A 227 8.13 -16.78 -2.11
C ILE A 227 8.21 -15.26 -2.26
N ILE A 228 7.47 -14.53 -1.41
CA ILE A 228 7.55 -13.06 -1.32
C ILE A 228 8.36 -12.68 -0.08
N ILE A 229 9.44 -11.91 -0.28
CA ILE A 229 10.32 -11.45 0.77
C ILE A 229 10.19 -9.94 0.93
N LEU A 230 9.83 -9.50 2.13
CA LEU A 230 9.58 -8.10 2.47
C LEU A 230 10.56 -7.61 3.54
N ARG A 231 10.76 -6.29 3.58
CA ARG A 231 11.62 -5.63 4.58
C ARG A 231 10.83 -4.86 5.65
N GLU A 232 9.65 -4.39 5.33
CA GLU A 232 8.80 -3.60 6.21
C GLU A 232 7.65 -4.44 6.75
N ARG A 233 7.49 -4.46 8.10
CA ARG A 233 6.43 -5.23 8.78
C ARG A 233 5.02 -4.84 8.33
N PHE A 234 4.78 -3.54 8.14
CA PHE A 234 3.48 -3.05 7.68
C PHE A 234 3.16 -3.50 6.25
N MET A 235 4.18 -3.77 5.43
CA MET A 235 4.01 -4.18 4.04
C MET A 235 3.30 -5.54 3.91
N VAL A 236 3.45 -6.43 4.89
CA VAL A 236 2.76 -7.74 4.91
C VAL A 236 1.24 -7.58 4.75
N GLN A 237 0.67 -6.49 5.32
CA GLN A 237 -0.75 -6.21 5.24
C GLN A 237 -1.14 -5.35 4.02
N LYS A 238 -0.17 -4.85 3.27
CA LYS A 238 -0.38 -4.05 2.05
C LYS A 238 -0.25 -4.88 0.76
N ILE A 239 0.40 -6.04 0.86
CA ILE A 239 0.39 -7.02 -0.25
C ILE A 239 -1.06 -7.52 -0.42
N ALA A 240 -1.55 -7.48 -1.65
CA ALA A 240 -2.90 -7.92 -2.00
C ALA A 240 -3.14 -9.42 -1.69
N ALA A 241 -4.35 -9.90 -1.90
CA ALA A 241 -4.68 -11.31 -1.71
C ALA A 241 -3.80 -12.17 -2.62
N THR A 242 -3.17 -13.19 -2.03
CA THR A 242 -2.35 -14.18 -2.72
C THR A 242 -2.23 -15.41 -1.83
N ASP A 243 -2.05 -16.59 -2.42
CA ASP A 243 -1.75 -17.83 -1.71
C ASP A 243 -0.23 -18.04 -1.52
N LEU A 244 0.59 -17.19 -2.13
CA LEU A 244 2.05 -17.28 -1.99
C LEU A 244 2.47 -17.00 -0.53
N PRO A 245 3.47 -17.73 -0.02
CA PRO A 245 4.08 -17.42 1.26
C PRO A 245 4.69 -16.03 1.27
N VAL A 246 4.39 -15.25 2.29
CA VAL A 246 4.94 -13.91 2.51
C VAL A 246 5.79 -13.96 3.77
N LEU A 247 7.07 -13.61 3.64
CA LEU A 247 8.05 -13.56 4.71
C LEU A 247 8.63 -12.15 4.81
N CYS A 248 8.45 -11.48 5.94
CA CYS A 248 9.08 -10.19 6.22
C CYS A 248 10.24 -10.35 7.18
N LEU A 249 11.43 -9.91 6.76
CA LEU A 249 12.68 -9.96 7.51
C LEU A 249 13.22 -8.53 7.73
N PRO A 250 12.81 -7.83 8.81
CA PRO A 250 13.16 -6.42 9.01
C PRO A 250 14.65 -6.20 9.28
N LYS A 251 15.34 -7.12 9.95
CA LYS A 251 16.77 -7.02 10.25
C LYS A 251 17.62 -7.62 9.13
N VAL A 252 18.72 -6.95 8.78
CA VAL A 252 19.66 -7.41 7.73
C VAL A 252 20.28 -8.77 8.11
N ALA A 253 20.73 -8.93 9.36
CA ALA A 253 21.29 -10.18 9.84
C ALA A 253 20.35 -11.40 9.65
N HIS A 254 19.03 -11.18 9.78
CA HIS A 254 18.04 -12.22 9.54
C HIS A 254 17.79 -12.44 8.05
N LEU A 255 17.83 -11.35 7.25
CA LEU A 255 17.70 -11.43 5.80
C LEU A 255 18.81 -12.29 5.18
N MET A 256 20.05 -12.13 5.64
CA MET A 256 21.20 -12.90 5.10
C MET A 256 21.04 -14.42 5.26
N ARG A 257 20.16 -14.90 6.15
CA ARG A 257 19.90 -16.35 6.32
C ARG A 257 19.23 -16.98 5.11
N ILE A 258 18.51 -16.21 4.28
CA ILE A 258 17.87 -16.76 3.07
C ILE A 258 18.87 -17.27 2.04
N GLU A 259 20.13 -16.81 2.08
CA GLU A 259 21.20 -17.34 1.22
C GLU A 259 21.50 -18.83 1.49
N GLN A 260 21.22 -19.30 2.71
CA GLN A 260 21.40 -20.70 3.09
C GLN A 260 20.23 -21.60 2.66
N SER A 261 19.15 -21.02 2.10
CA SER A 261 18.02 -21.76 1.57
C SER A 261 18.27 -22.25 0.15
N THR A 262 17.28 -22.94 -0.42
CA THR A 262 17.31 -23.39 -1.82
C THR A 262 17.04 -22.28 -2.84
N LEU A 263 16.85 -21.03 -2.38
CA LEU A 263 16.56 -19.87 -3.23
C LEU A 263 17.74 -19.56 -4.16
N LYS A 264 17.48 -19.47 -5.46
CA LYS A 264 18.50 -19.22 -6.49
C LYS A 264 18.30 -17.91 -7.22
N SER A 265 17.07 -17.40 -7.28
CA SER A 265 16.76 -16.15 -7.98
C SER A 265 15.77 -15.28 -7.20
N LEU A 266 15.98 -13.95 -7.28
CA LEU A 266 15.09 -12.94 -6.75
C LEU A 266 14.78 -11.89 -7.82
N VAL A 267 13.49 -11.61 -8.02
CA VAL A 267 13.03 -10.54 -8.89
C VAL A 267 12.64 -9.31 -8.06
N HIS A 268 12.91 -8.12 -8.59
CA HIS A 268 12.76 -6.85 -7.90
C HIS A 268 11.86 -5.89 -8.68
N PRO A 269 10.60 -5.66 -8.26
CA PRO A 269 9.68 -4.74 -8.94
C PRO A 269 10.01 -3.27 -8.70
N SER A 270 10.90 -2.96 -7.77
CA SER A 270 11.35 -1.60 -7.48
C SER A 270 12.71 -1.55 -6.79
N ASN A 271 13.32 -0.38 -6.83
CA ASN A 271 14.54 -0.07 -6.10
C ASN A 271 14.23 0.74 -4.83
N SER A 272 14.88 0.40 -3.74
CA SER A 272 14.87 1.17 -2.50
C SER A 272 16.26 1.16 -1.86
N GLY A 273 16.51 2.03 -0.89
CA GLY A 273 17.78 2.03 -0.16
C GLY A 273 18.12 0.70 0.51
N LYS A 274 17.10 -0.12 0.85
CA LYS A 274 17.31 -1.44 1.46
C LYS A 274 17.56 -2.57 0.44
N THR A 275 17.38 -2.32 -0.85
CA THR A 275 17.64 -3.32 -1.89
C THR A 275 19.13 -3.69 -1.96
N SER A 276 20.02 -2.73 -1.72
CA SER A 276 21.48 -2.99 -1.67
C SER A 276 21.86 -4.08 -0.68
N GLN A 277 21.06 -4.29 0.36
CA GLN A 277 21.32 -5.27 1.40
C GLN A 277 21.15 -6.71 0.91
N VAL A 278 20.13 -6.98 0.07
CA VAL A 278 19.89 -8.32 -0.46
C VAL A 278 20.79 -8.64 -1.66
N LEU A 279 21.19 -7.63 -2.43
CA LEU A 279 22.12 -7.80 -3.56
C LEU A 279 23.54 -8.23 -3.14
N ARG A 280 23.84 -8.19 -1.82
CA ARG A 280 25.11 -8.68 -1.26
C ARG A 280 25.20 -10.21 -1.17
N MET A 281 24.11 -10.94 -1.47
CA MET A 281 24.07 -12.41 -1.40
C MET A 281 24.59 -13.02 -2.69
N PRO A 282 25.83 -13.51 -2.74
CA PRO A 282 26.42 -13.99 -3.98
C PRO A 282 25.83 -15.31 -4.47
N GLY A 283 25.18 -16.09 -3.58
CA GLY A 283 24.52 -17.36 -3.93
C GLY A 283 23.21 -17.21 -4.66
N ILE A 284 22.61 -16.02 -4.64
CA ILE A 284 21.33 -15.71 -5.26
C ILE A 284 21.57 -14.76 -6.43
N LYS A 285 20.89 -14.96 -7.55
CA LYS A 285 20.90 -14.08 -8.70
C LYS A 285 19.71 -13.13 -8.67
N HIS A 286 19.90 -11.91 -9.12
CA HIS A 286 18.96 -10.82 -8.98
C HIS A 286 18.57 -10.22 -10.32
N ALA A 287 17.27 -10.12 -10.61
CA ALA A 287 16.76 -9.40 -11.78
C ALA A 287 15.91 -8.21 -11.38
N PHE A 288 16.16 -7.06 -11.98
CA PHE A 288 15.28 -5.89 -11.88
C PHE A 288 14.18 -5.99 -12.93
N ILE A 289 12.91 -6.05 -12.49
CA ILE A 289 11.76 -6.27 -13.37
C ILE A 289 10.87 -5.04 -13.51
N ASN A 290 11.14 -3.98 -12.73
CA ASN A 290 10.34 -2.77 -12.67
C ASN A 290 8.83 -3.06 -12.39
N HIS A 291 8.03 -2.03 -12.30
CA HIS A 291 6.57 -2.14 -12.08
C HIS A 291 5.75 -1.61 -13.27
N GLY A 292 6.37 -0.93 -14.22
CA GLY A 292 5.72 -0.39 -15.40
C GLY A 292 6.73 0.01 -16.47
N GLU A 293 6.26 0.11 -17.70
CA GLU A 293 7.02 0.65 -18.81
C GLU A 293 6.63 2.10 -19.04
N SER A 294 7.63 2.96 -19.29
CA SER A 294 7.43 4.39 -19.59
C SER A 294 8.40 4.79 -20.68
N ASP A 295 7.97 5.68 -21.57
CA ASP A 295 8.83 6.22 -22.63
C ASP A 295 9.91 7.18 -22.10
N LYS A 296 9.79 7.61 -20.84
CA LYS A 296 10.71 8.58 -20.23
C LYS A 296 12.07 7.94 -19.93
N LEU A 297 13.17 8.58 -20.36
CA LEU A 297 14.54 8.14 -20.01
C LEU A 297 14.78 8.06 -18.51
N SER A 298 14.11 8.91 -17.72
CA SER A 298 14.17 8.87 -16.25
C SER A 298 13.66 7.57 -15.62
N SER A 299 12.98 6.70 -16.41
CA SER A 299 12.63 5.35 -15.95
C SER A 299 13.83 4.39 -15.92
N CYS A 300 14.91 4.69 -16.62
CA CYS A 300 16.17 3.95 -16.57
C CYS A 300 17.00 4.45 -15.37
N ASN A 301 16.87 3.73 -14.23
CA ASN A 301 17.58 4.10 -13.02
C ASN A 301 19.04 3.59 -13.06
N PRO A 302 20.07 4.41 -12.79
CA PRO A 302 21.47 3.97 -12.71
C PRO A 302 21.73 2.84 -11.70
N TYR A 303 20.86 2.70 -10.71
CA TYR A 303 20.95 1.59 -9.76
C TYR A 303 20.69 0.23 -10.41
N ALA A 304 20.06 0.19 -11.59
CA ALA A 304 19.77 -1.04 -12.33
C ALA A 304 21.03 -1.85 -12.67
N LYS A 305 22.20 -1.20 -12.83
CA LYS A 305 23.50 -1.88 -13.04
C LYS A 305 23.97 -2.76 -11.89
N ALA A 306 23.34 -2.64 -10.71
CA ALA A 306 23.70 -3.46 -9.54
C ALA A 306 23.06 -4.86 -9.56
N TYR A 307 22.12 -5.09 -10.47
CA TYR A 307 21.50 -6.41 -10.66
C TYR A 307 22.27 -7.26 -11.65
N ASP A 308 22.08 -8.58 -11.57
CA ASP A 308 22.66 -9.52 -12.56
C ASP A 308 22.00 -9.35 -13.92
N GLU A 309 20.70 -9.03 -13.95
CA GLU A 309 19.95 -8.81 -15.17
C GLU A 309 18.91 -7.70 -14.97
N VAL A 310 18.55 -7.03 -16.06
CA VAL A 310 17.43 -6.08 -16.16
C VAL A 310 16.41 -6.65 -17.13
N TRP A 311 15.22 -6.93 -16.64
CA TRP A 311 14.17 -7.52 -17.46
C TRP A 311 13.19 -6.45 -17.92
N VAL A 312 13.00 -6.38 -19.22
CA VAL A 312 12.22 -5.34 -19.91
C VAL A 312 11.08 -5.94 -20.71
N ALA A 313 10.12 -5.10 -21.08
CA ALA A 313 8.98 -5.57 -21.84
C ALA A 313 9.33 -5.96 -23.29
N GLY A 314 10.16 -5.17 -23.96
CA GLY A 314 10.49 -5.40 -25.36
C GLY A 314 11.67 -4.56 -25.86
N PRO A 315 11.93 -4.58 -27.17
CA PRO A 315 13.05 -3.89 -27.80
C PRO A 315 13.16 -2.40 -27.47
N ALA A 316 12.05 -1.68 -27.38
CA ALA A 316 12.06 -0.25 -27.06
C ALA A 316 12.69 0.05 -25.70
N ALA A 317 12.44 -0.79 -24.71
CA ALA A 317 13.01 -0.61 -23.39
C ALA A 317 14.51 -0.95 -23.38
N ARG A 318 14.95 -1.95 -24.15
CA ARG A 318 16.37 -2.26 -24.38
C ARG A 318 17.10 -1.06 -24.98
N GLU A 319 16.57 -0.48 -26.06
CA GLU A 319 17.12 0.72 -26.70
C GLU A 319 17.16 1.91 -25.74
N ARG A 320 16.15 2.05 -24.89
CA ARG A 320 16.08 3.13 -23.87
C ARG A 320 17.22 3.00 -22.87
N TYR A 321 17.56 1.79 -22.42
CA TYR A 321 18.73 1.57 -21.55
C TYR A 321 20.04 1.91 -22.25
N ALA A 322 20.17 1.58 -23.54
CA ALA A 322 21.33 1.96 -24.32
C ALA A 322 21.45 3.49 -24.48
N LEU A 323 20.33 4.18 -24.74
CA LEU A 323 20.30 5.66 -24.86
C LEU A 323 20.57 6.37 -23.51
N ALA A 324 20.08 5.80 -22.41
CA ALA A 324 20.24 6.38 -21.07
C ALA A 324 21.67 6.22 -20.54
N ASP A 325 22.45 5.30 -21.06
CA ASP A 325 23.86 5.01 -20.69
C ASP A 325 24.08 4.95 -19.17
N VAL A 326 23.18 4.23 -18.48
CA VAL A 326 23.22 4.11 -17.02
C VAL A 326 24.16 2.97 -16.53
N GLY A 327 24.97 2.42 -17.42
CA GLY A 327 25.95 1.38 -17.10
C GLY A 327 25.35 -0.04 -17.02
N VAL A 328 24.20 -0.27 -17.64
CA VAL A 328 23.64 -1.61 -17.89
C VAL A 328 24.11 -2.08 -19.25
N GLU A 329 24.76 -3.25 -19.31
CA GLU A 329 25.23 -3.81 -20.57
C GLU A 329 24.09 -4.54 -21.32
N ASP A 330 24.10 -4.49 -22.64
CA ASP A 330 23.04 -5.10 -23.47
C ASP A 330 22.86 -6.60 -23.21
N LYS A 331 23.96 -7.32 -22.92
CA LYS A 331 23.93 -8.76 -22.59
C LYS A 331 23.15 -9.09 -21.33
N ASP A 332 22.99 -8.11 -20.42
CA ASP A 332 22.31 -8.25 -19.13
C ASP A 332 20.84 -7.78 -19.20
N ILE A 333 20.38 -7.36 -20.39
CA ILE A 333 18.99 -6.99 -20.65
C ILE A 333 18.25 -8.18 -21.24
N VAL A 334 17.12 -8.59 -20.61
CA VAL A 334 16.28 -9.70 -21.05
C VAL A 334 14.87 -9.23 -21.35
N GLU A 335 14.37 -9.55 -22.55
CA GLU A 335 13.01 -9.17 -22.98
C GLU A 335 12.01 -10.23 -22.54
N ILE A 336 11.25 -9.94 -21.48
CA ILE A 336 10.28 -10.87 -20.89
C ILE A 336 8.83 -10.57 -21.29
N GLY A 337 8.55 -9.40 -21.90
CA GLY A 337 7.20 -8.93 -22.11
C GLY A 337 6.56 -8.36 -20.84
N ARG A 338 5.24 -8.26 -20.88
CA ARG A 338 4.40 -7.78 -19.78
C ARG A 338 3.38 -8.85 -19.37
N PRO A 339 3.74 -9.83 -18.53
CA PRO A 339 2.81 -10.91 -18.14
C PRO A 339 1.57 -10.40 -17.40
N GLN A 340 1.61 -9.20 -16.81
CA GLN A 340 0.48 -8.54 -16.14
C GLN A 340 -0.70 -8.22 -17.08
N LEU A 341 -0.46 -8.15 -18.39
CA LEU A 341 -1.46 -7.71 -19.38
C LEU A 341 -2.38 -8.85 -19.87
N LYS A 342 -2.27 -10.05 -19.31
CA LYS A 342 -3.02 -11.25 -19.72
C LYS A 342 -4.54 -11.06 -19.76
N GLY A 343 -5.11 -10.20 -18.94
CA GLY A 343 -6.56 -9.97 -18.85
C GLY A 343 -7.11 -8.91 -19.82
N ILE A 344 -6.29 -8.39 -20.75
CA ILE A 344 -6.73 -7.36 -21.71
C ILE A 344 -7.25 -8.02 -22.99
N ASP A 345 -8.52 -7.73 -23.31
CA ASP A 345 -9.20 -8.25 -24.52
C ASP A 345 -8.75 -7.50 -25.78
N THR A 346 -8.52 -8.27 -26.84
CA THR A 346 -8.15 -7.74 -28.16
C THR A 346 -9.38 -7.44 -29.04
N VAL A 347 -10.56 -7.87 -28.62
CA VAL A 347 -11.81 -7.66 -29.36
C VAL A 347 -12.52 -6.44 -28.75
N ALA A 348 -12.98 -5.54 -29.61
CA ALA A 348 -13.84 -4.45 -29.16
C ALA A 348 -15.17 -5.03 -28.65
N PRO A 349 -15.76 -4.46 -27.59
CA PRO A 349 -16.98 -5.01 -26.98
C PRO A 349 -18.17 -5.00 -27.97
N GLY A 350 -18.16 -4.13 -28.97
CA GLY A 350 -19.26 -3.93 -29.89
C GLY A 350 -20.46 -3.31 -29.18
N GLY A 351 -21.40 -2.78 -29.90
CA GLY A 351 -22.61 -2.18 -29.31
C GLY A 351 -23.21 -1.11 -30.21
N SER A 352 -24.29 -0.50 -29.74
CA SER A 352 -24.96 0.60 -30.42
C SER A 352 -24.24 1.95 -30.27
N VAL A 353 -23.37 2.05 -29.24
CA VAL A 353 -22.58 3.25 -28.89
C VAL A 353 -21.10 2.95 -28.92
N THR A 354 -20.30 3.96 -29.22
CA THR A 354 -18.83 3.88 -29.13
C THR A 354 -18.39 4.23 -27.71
N THR A 355 -17.78 3.31 -27.01
CA THR A 355 -17.28 3.54 -25.65
C THR A 355 -15.87 4.11 -25.67
N VAL A 356 -15.72 5.33 -25.19
CA VAL A 356 -14.43 6.03 -25.06
C VAL A 356 -13.98 6.02 -23.62
N LEU A 357 -12.79 5.47 -23.35
CA LEU A 357 -12.14 5.62 -22.06
C LEU A 357 -11.23 6.85 -22.09
N TYR A 358 -11.53 7.85 -21.27
CA TYR A 358 -10.61 8.95 -21.00
C TYR A 358 -9.94 8.74 -19.66
N ALA A 359 -8.65 8.34 -19.70
CA ALA A 359 -7.85 8.00 -18.55
C ALA A 359 -6.58 8.87 -18.50
N PRO A 360 -6.69 10.15 -18.12
CA PRO A 360 -5.55 11.04 -18.01
C PRO A 360 -4.64 10.64 -16.84
N THR A 361 -3.34 10.95 -16.97
CA THR A 361 -2.42 10.84 -15.82
C THR A 361 -2.50 12.07 -14.93
N TRP A 362 -1.75 12.10 -13.83
CA TRP A 362 -1.71 13.23 -12.91
C TRP A 362 -0.59 14.21 -13.30
N GLU A 363 -0.57 15.38 -12.69
CA GLU A 363 0.29 16.50 -13.01
C GLU A 363 1.80 16.28 -12.76
N GLY A 364 2.19 15.20 -12.05
CA GLY A 364 3.60 14.93 -11.73
C GLY A 364 4.17 15.86 -10.66
N TRP A 365 5.45 15.66 -10.33
CA TRP A 365 6.18 16.46 -9.34
C TRP A 365 6.99 17.61 -9.95
N ASP A 366 7.25 17.55 -11.25
CA ASP A 366 8.18 18.42 -11.98
C ASP A 366 7.53 19.68 -12.59
N GLY A 367 6.21 19.81 -12.44
CA GLY A 367 5.45 20.96 -12.94
C GLY A 367 5.42 21.10 -14.46
N GLN A 368 5.75 20.05 -15.21
CA GLN A 368 5.73 20.06 -16.67
C GLN A 368 4.28 20.05 -17.20
N PRO A 369 3.87 21.03 -18.02
CA PRO A 369 2.49 21.13 -18.51
C PRO A 369 2.08 19.94 -19.38
N GLY A 370 3.01 19.25 -20.01
CA GLY A 370 2.78 18.06 -20.81
C GLY A 370 2.49 16.79 -20.03
N ASN A 371 2.56 16.82 -18.70
CA ASN A 371 2.32 15.63 -17.89
C ASN A 371 0.85 15.20 -17.88
N THR A 372 -0.10 16.13 -17.90
CA THR A 372 -1.54 15.83 -17.84
C THR A 372 -2.34 16.68 -18.82
N SER A 373 -3.29 16.06 -19.49
CA SER A 373 -4.26 16.76 -20.35
C SER A 373 -5.39 17.42 -19.58
N VAL A 374 -5.58 17.09 -18.30
CA VAL A 374 -6.73 17.53 -17.50
C VAL A 374 -6.86 19.04 -17.47
N ILE A 375 -5.74 19.78 -17.33
CA ILE A 375 -5.74 21.23 -17.18
C ILE A 375 -6.07 21.93 -18.52
N GLU A 376 -5.32 21.58 -19.56
CA GLU A 376 -5.31 22.36 -20.82
C GLU A 376 -6.30 21.83 -21.89
N ALA A 377 -6.56 20.52 -21.89
CA ALA A 377 -7.36 19.86 -22.92
C ALA A 377 -8.61 19.14 -22.39
N GLY A 378 -8.63 18.77 -21.11
CA GLY A 378 -9.61 17.83 -20.56
C GLY A 378 -11.05 18.24 -20.76
N GLU A 379 -11.39 19.50 -20.49
CA GLU A 379 -12.75 20.01 -20.71
C GLU A 379 -13.14 19.97 -22.19
N ASN A 380 -12.24 20.34 -23.10
CA ASN A 380 -12.49 20.33 -24.53
C ASN A 380 -12.68 18.91 -25.07
N ILE A 381 -11.83 17.97 -24.64
CA ILE A 381 -11.99 16.54 -24.95
C ILE A 381 -13.38 16.06 -24.54
N VAL A 382 -13.74 16.31 -23.28
CA VAL A 382 -15.04 15.85 -22.74
C VAL A 382 -16.20 16.52 -23.45
N ARG A 383 -16.19 17.84 -23.70
CA ARG A 383 -17.24 18.53 -24.43
C ARG A 383 -17.43 17.96 -25.85
N ARG A 384 -16.33 17.67 -26.56
CA ARG A 384 -16.39 17.08 -27.90
C ARG A 384 -16.98 15.67 -27.87
N LEU A 385 -16.60 14.85 -26.90
CA LEU A 385 -17.14 13.50 -26.73
C LEU A 385 -18.64 13.52 -26.37
N LEU A 386 -19.05 14.39 -25.48
CA LEU A 386 -20.45 14.53 -25.05
C LEU A 386 -21.35 15.10 -26.13
N ALA A 387 -20.81 15.81 -27.12
CA ALA A 387 -21.55 16.33 -28.26
C ALA A 387 -22.03 15.24 -29.24
N ASP A 388 -21.42 14.05 -29.22
CA ASP A 388 -21.82 12.92 -30.04
C ASP A 388 -22.76 11.98 -29.24
N PRO A 389 -24.07 11.87 -29.64
CA PRO A 389 -25.02 11.04 -28.91
C PRO A 389 -24.72 9.54 -28.96
N LYS A 390 -23.89 9.10 -29.88
CA LYS A 390 -23.43 7.70 -30.03
C LYS A 390 -22.17 7.41 -29.24
N VAL A 391 -21.72 8.33 -28.38
CA VAL A 391 -20.55 8.13 -27.50
C VAL A 391 -21.00 7.85 -26.09
N ARG A 392 -20.43 6.81 -25.50
CA ARG A 392 -20.41 6.53 -24.07
C ARG A 392 -19.02 6.90 -23.53
N LEU A 393 -18.96 7.77 -22.55
CA LEU A 393 -17.69 8.18 -21.94
C LEU A 393 -17.48 7.45 -20.61
N LEU A 394 -16.33 6.78 -20.47
CA LEU A 394 -15.77 6.31 -19.20
C LEU A 394 -14.65 7.26 -18.80
N TYR A 395 -14.84 8.04 -17.76
CA TYR A 395 -13.84 8.97 -17.25
C TYR A 395 -13.18 8.38 -16.00
N LYS A 396 -11.90 8.07 -16.10
CA LYS A 396 -11.11 7.49 -15.00
C LYS A 396 -9.87 8.34 -14.73
N PRO A 397 -10.01 9.44 -13.95
CA PRO A 397 -8.87 10.27 -13.57
C PRO A 397 -7.88 9.49 -12.70
N HIS A 398 -6.62 9.91 -12.73
CA HIS A 398 -5.61 9.34 -11.85
C HIS A 398 -5.92 9.68 -10.37
N PRO A 399 -5.73 8.75 -9.41
CA PRO A 399 -6.05 9.00 -8.00
C PRO A 399 -5.32 10.19 -7.37
N MET A 400 -4.19 10.60 -7.94
CA MET A 400 -3.40 11.74 -7.47
C MET A 400 -3.71 13.05 -8.21
N THR A 401 -4.67 13.08 -9.13
CA THR A 401 -5.04 14.31 -9.85
C THR A 401 -5.44 15.41 -8.86
N GLY A 402 -4.77 16.56 -8.92
CA GLY A 402 -4.99 17.70 -8.03
C GLY A 402 -4.24 17.61 -6.70
N SER A 403 -3.35 16.63 -6.51
CA SER A 403 -2.57 16.48 -5.28
C SER A 403 -1.39 17.44 -5.18
N VAL A 404 -0.89 17.91 -6.32
CA VAL A 404 0.25 18.85 -6.42
C VAL A 404 -0.19 20.19 -6.99
N ASP A 405 -0.92 20.18 -8.11
CA ASP A 405 -1.44 21.41 -8.73
C ASP A 405 -2.97 21.52 -8.51
N PRO A 406 -3.45 22.51 -7.71
CA PRO A 406 -4.87 22.72 -7.49
C PRO A 406 -5.67 22.99 -8.76
N ARG A 407 -5.03 23.48 -9.86
CA ARG A 407 -5.69 23.68 -11.16
C ARG A 407 -6.17 22.35 -11.75
N ALA A 408 -5.38 21.27 -11.59
CA ALA A 408 -5.76 19.94 -12.03
C ALA A 408 -7.00 19.43 -11.26
N GLY A 409 -7.04 19.65 -9.93
CA GLY A 409 -8.20 19.32 -9.10
C GLY A 409 -9.46 20.07 -9.56
N ALA A 410 -9.38 21.39 -9.72
CA ALA A 410 -10.49 22.21 -10.18
C ALA A 410 -10.98 21.84 -11.59
N ALA A 411 -10.07 21.55 -12.53
CA ALA A 411 -10.42 21.08 -13.86
C ALA A 411 -11.08 19.70 -13.83
N ASN A 412 -10.60 18.78 -13.00
CA ASN A 412 -11.22 17.48 -12.78
C ASN A 412 -12.66 17.60 -12.24
N GLU A 413 -12.91 18.50 -11.31
CA GLU A 413 -14.26 18.76 -10.80
C GLU A 413 -15.19 19.28 -11.92
N ARG A 414 -14.75 20.25 -12.74
CA ARG A 414 -15.53 20.76 -13.87
C ARG A 414 -15.82 19.68 -14.93
N ILE A 415 -14.84 18.81 -15.23
CA ILE A 415 -15.03 17.65 -16.11
C ILE A 415 -16.13 16.75 -15.55
N GLN A 416 -16.10 16.43 -14.27
CA GLN A 416 -17.11 15.58 -13.65
C GLN A 416 -18.49 16.23 -13.67
N GLU A 417 -18.60 17.55 -13.49
CA GLU A 417 -19.85 18.32 -13.59
C GLU A 417 -20.43 18.24 -15.01
N LEU A 418 -19.60 18.42 -16.05
CA LEU A 418 -20.02 18.26 -17.45
C LEU A 418 -20.60 16.86 -17.71
N ILE A 419 -19.95 15.82 -17.21
CA ILE A 419 -20.40 14.43 -17.38
C ILE A 419 -21.73 14.20 -16.63
N ARG A 420 -21.85 14.68 -15.39
CA ARG A 420 -23.10 14.56 -14.62
C ARG A 420 -24.26 15.31 -15.31
N ALA A 421 -24.02 16.51 -15.83
CA ALA A 421 -25.03 17.29 -16.55
C ALA A 421 -25.49 16.56 -17.82
N ALA A 422 -24.58 15.95 -18.57
CA ALA A 422 -24.93 15.17 -19.78
C ALA A 422 -25.76 13.92 -19.43
N ASN A 423 -25.46 13.23 -18.34
CA ASN A 423 -26.28 12.12 -17.86
C ASN A 423 -27.68 12.55 -17.40
N GLY A 424 -27.84 13.74 -16.82
CA GLY A 424 -29.14 14.28 -16.42
C GLY A 424 -30.15 14.35 -17.56
N GLY A 425 -29.67 14.57 -18.79
CA GLY A 425 -30.50 14.53 -20.01
C GLY A 425 -30.84 13.11 -20.50
N ARG A 426 -30.03 12.09 -20.15
CA ARG A 426 -30.19 10.68 -20.57
C ARG A 426 -30.94 9.84 -19.54
N ALA A 427 -30.77 10.12 -18.25
CA ALA A 427 -31.32 9.34 -17.12
C ALA A 427 -32.84 9.45 -16.95
N ALA A 428 -33.52 10.40 -17.63
CA ALA A 428 -34.99 10.52 -17.59
C ALA A 428 -35.73 9.31 -18.21
N ALA A 429 -35.03 8.33 -18.77
CA ALA A 429 -35.62 7.23 -19.51
C ALA A 429 -35.67 5.87 -18.78
N LYS A 430 -34.93 5.63 -17.69
CA LYS A 430 -35.00 4.34 -16.96
C LYS A 430 -34.65 4.52 -15.48
N ASP A 431 -35.64 4.26 -14.61
CA ASP A 431 -35.42 4.00 -13.18
C ASP A 431 -34.49 2.78 -13.01
N PRO A 432 -33.34 2.88 -12.32
CA PRO A 432 -32.53 1.71 -12.03
C PRO A 432 -33.36 0.78 -11.13
N LYS A 433 -33.70 -0.39 -11.61
CA LYS A 433 -34.41 -1.38 -10.81
C LYS A 433 -33.54 -1.72 -9.60
N ASP A 434 -34.08 -1.50 -8.39
CA ASP A 434 -33.47 -1.76 -7.07
C ASP A 434 -32.72 -3.10 -6.93
N LYS A 435 -32.99 -4.09 -7.78
CA LYS A 435 -32.36 -5.40 -7.75
C LYS A 435 -30.86 -5.40 -8.15
N GLY A 436 -30.44 -4.51 -9.04
CA GLY A 436 -29.04 -4.45 -9.49
C GLY A 436 -28.14 -3.81 -8.42
N ALA A 437 -28.60 -2.77 -7.74
CA ALA A 437 -27.86 -2.11 -6.68
C ALA A 437 -27.62 -3.03 -5.47
N ALA A 438 -28.64 -3.77 -5.04
CA ALA A 438 -28.51 -4.73 -3.94
C ALA A 438 -27.55 -5.87 -4.27
N GLU A 439 -27.53 -6.36 -5.52
CA GLU A 439 -26.58 -7.38 -5.95
C GLU A 439 -25.16 -6.86 -5.99
N LEU A 440 -24.94 -5.62 -6.48
CA LEU A 440 -23.61 -4.99 -6.46
C LEU A 440 -23.10 -4.77 -5.04
N GLU A 441 -23.96 -4.33 -4.12
CA GLU A 441 -23.58 -4.20 -2.70
C GLU A 441 -23.21 -5.56 -2.10
N ARG A 442 -23.98 -6.61 -2.40
CA ARG A 442 -23.72 -7.97 -1.94
C ARG A 442 -22.34 -8.46 -2.44
N LEU A 443 -22.07 -8.30 -3.75
CA LEU A 443 -20.80 -8.71 -4.36
C LEU A 443 -19.63 -7.85 -3.86
N ALA A 444 -19.83 -6.56 -3.65
CA ALA A 444 -18.83 -5.68 -3.02
C ALA A 444 -18.51 -6.12 -1.60
N ALA A 445 -19.53 -6.42 -0.79
CA ALA A 445 -19.35 -6.94 0.57
C ALA A 445 -18.65 -8.32 0.59
N GLU A 446 -18.96 -9.20 -0.37
CA GLU A 446 -18.25 -10.46 -0.54
C GLU A 446 -16.77 -10.26 -0.86
N LEU A 447 -16.47 -9.37 -1.80
CA LEU A 447 -15.10 -9.02 -2.20
C LEU A 447 -14.34 -8.36 -1.04
N ASP A 448 -14.97 -7.42 -0.33
CA ASP A 448 -14.38 -6.78 0.85
C ASP A 448 -14.09 -7.82 1.94
N ARG A 449 -14.98 -8.79 2.17
CA ARG A 449 -14.76 -9.90 3.10
C ARG A 449 -13.59 -10.80 2.68
N LEU A 450 -13.49 -11.14 1.38
CA LEU A 450 -12.39 -11.95 0.85
C LEU A 450 -11.03 -11.24 0.91
N THR A 451 -11.03 -9.92 0.74
CA THR A 451 -9.82 -9.08 0.78
C THR A 451 -9.52 -8.57 2.19
N ALA A 452 -10.50 -8.54 3.09
CA ALA A 452 -10.30 -8.15 4.47
C ALA A 452 -9.35 -9.11 5.19
N ALA A 453 -8.55 -8.54 6.08
CA ALA A 453 -7.75 -9.34 6.98
C ALA A 453 -8.65 -9.83 8.14
N ASP A 454 -8.78 -11.15 8.29
CA ASP A 454 -9.60 -11.81 9.31
C ASP A 454 -9.01 -11.70 10.72
N TYR A 455 -8.60 -10.51 11.14
CA TYR A 455 -8.13 -10.30 12.50
C TYR A 455 -8.89 -9.16 13.18
N ARG A 456 -9.13 -9.31 14.49
CA ARG A 456 -9.83 -8.32 15.28
C ARG A 456 -9.04 -7.00 15.40
N GLU A 457 -9.75 -5.89 15.60
CA GLU A 457 -9.14 -4.60 15.90
C GLU A 457 -8.21 -4.73 17.14
N GLY A 458 -6.97 -4.23 17.01
CA GLY A 458 -5.96 -4.29 18.06
C GLY A 458 -5.14 -5.59 18.11
N SER A 459 -5.28 -6.50 17.14
CA SER A 459 -4.39 -7.65 16.96
C SER A 459 -2.94 -7.17 16.79
N ASP A 460 -2.03 -7.80 17.51
CA ASP A 460 -0.60 -7.63 17.29
C ASP A 460 -0.09 -8.54 16.16
N GLU A 461 1.19 -8.40 15.79
CA GLU A 461 1.79 -9.19 14.70
C GLU A 461 1.71 -10.70 14.98
N MET A 462 1.93 -11.12 16.22
CA MET A 462 1.86 -12.52 16.63
C MET A 462 0.47 -13.11 16.40
N GLU A 463 -0.60 -12.38 16.78
CA GLU A 463 -1.97 -12.81 16.52
C GLU A 463 -2.31 -12.80 15.03
N ARG A 464 -1.83 -11.80 14.27
CA ARG A 464 -2.02 -11.76 12.81
C ARG A 464 -1.38 -12.96 12.14
N MET A 465 -0.15 -13.32 12.52
CA MET A 465 0.53 -14.51 12.01
C MET A 465 -0.24 -15.79 12.36
N LEU A 466 -0.81 -15.88 13.57
CA LEU A 466 -1.63 -17.01 13.97
C LEU A 466 -2.88 -17.16 13.07
N VAL A 467 -3.59 -16.06 12.82
CA VAL A 467 -4.83 -16.06 12.01
C VAL A 467 -4.54 -16.26 10.52
N GLN A 468 -3.45 -15.66 10.02
CA GLN A 468 -3.06 -15.70 8.60
C GLN A 468 -2.02 -16.79 8.29
N GLY A 469 -1.72 -17.65 9.24
CA GLY A 469 -0.69 -18.69 9.10
C GLY A 469 -1.10 -19.82 8.17
N THR A 470 -2.36 -20.20 8.14
CA THR A 470 -2.82 -21.25 7.25
C THR A 470 -3.11 -20.65 5.87
N PRO A 471 -2.43 -21.13 4.81
CA PRO A 471 -2.82 -20.78 3.45
C PRO A 471 -4.28 -21.16 3.23
N SER A 472 -5.11 -20.20 2.90
CA SER A 472 -6.54 -20.47 2.63
C SER A 472 -6.78 -21.09 1.25
N GLY A 473 -5.86 -21.85 0.73
CA GLY A 473 -5.80 -22.48 -0.60
C GLY A 473 -6.89 -22.07 -1.57
N GLY A 474 -6.56 -21.28 -2.60
CA GLY A 474 -7.53 -20.74 -3.57
C GLY A 474 -8.16 -19.40 -3.18
N ARG A 475 -7.59 -18.67 -2.21
CA ARG A 475 -8.07 -17.33 -1.85
C ARG A 475 -7.86 -16.33 -2.99
N ASP A 476 -6.73 -16.41 -3.67
CA ASP A 476 -6.44 -15.62 -4.88
C ASP A 476 -7.50 -15.89 -5.95
N LYS A 477 -7.77 -17.16 -6.27
CA LYS A 477 -8.82 -17.54 -7.22
C LYS A 477 -10.21 -17.08 -6.80
N ALA A 478 -10.52 -17.17 -5.50
CA ALA A 478 -11.80 -16.71 -4.98
C ALA A 478 -11.93 -15.16 -5.10
N VAL A 479 -10.85 -14.41 -4.87
CA VAL A 479 -10.82 -12.96 -5.07
C VAL A 479 -10.95 -12.60 -6.54
N ASP A 480 -10.24 -13.30 -7.43
CA ASP A 480 -10.33 -13.06 -8.88
C ASP A 480 -11.73 -13.36 -9.42
N GLU A 481 -12.34 -14.45 -8.97
CA GLU A 481 -13.71 -14.82 -9.33
C GLU A 481 -14.73 -13.82 -8.81
N ALA A 482 -14.59 -13.39 -7.54
CA ALA A 482 -15.47 -12.38 -6.96
C ALA A 482 -15.29 -11.01 -7.64
N THR A 483 -14.07 -10.66 -8.03
CA THR A 483 -13.77 -9.44 -8.78
C THR A 483 -14.45 -9.47 -10.14
N ARG A 484 -14.28 -10.55 -10.90
CA ARG A 484 -14.95 -10.71 -12.20
C ARG A 484 -16.46 -10.62 -12.07
N ARG A 485 -17.07 -11.36 -11.14
CA ARG A 485 -18.53 -11.32 -10.91
C ARG A 485 -19.01 -9.92 -10.53
N TRP A 486 -18.23 -9.17 -9.72
CA TRP A 486 -18.58 -7.80 -9.37
C TRP A 486 -18.49 -6.89 -10.60
N GLU A 487 -17.42 -6.99 -11.40
CA GLU A 487 -17.22 -6.19 -12.60
C GLU A 487 -18.28 -6.48 -13.65
N ASP A 488 -18.60 -7.75 -13.89
CA ASP A 488 -19.68 -8.15 -14.82
C ASP A 488 -21.03 -7.59 -14.38
N ALA A 489 -21.36 -7.70 -13.08
CA ALA A 489 -22.59 -7.14 -12.54
C ALA A 489 -22.61 -5.61 -12.60
N TYR A 490 -21.46 -4.95 -12.36
CA TYR A 490 -21.33 -3.50 -12.46
C TYR A 490 -21.61 -3.03 -13.90
N TRP A 491 -20.94 -3.62 -14.88
CA TRP A 491 -21.15 -3.24 -16.28
C TRP A 491 -22.55 -3.56 -16.78
N ALA A 492 -23.13 -4.68 -16.38
CA ALA A 492 -24.51 -5.06 -16.72
C ALA A 492 -25.59 -4.20 -16.03
N SER A 493 -25.28 -3.56 -14.90
CA SER A 493 -26.22 -2.67 -14.19
C SER A 493 -26.37 -1.32 -14.87
N LEU A 494 -25.44 -0.94 -15.73
CA LEU A 494 -25.39 0.38 -16.35
C LEU A 494 -26.19 0.41 -17.67
N PRO A 495 -26.93 1.50 -17.96
CA PRO A 495 -27.44 1.73 -19.30
C PRO A 495 -26.29 1.78 -20.31
N GLU A 496 -26.53 1.23 -21.52
CA GLU A 496 -25.51 1.12 -22.57
C GLU A 496 -24.89 2.47 -22.96
N ASP A 497 -25.68 3.54 -22.89
CA ASP A 497 -25.30 4.91 -23.26
C ASP A 497 -24.89 5.80 -22.08
N ALA A 498 -24.95 5.32 -20.82
CA ALA A 498 -24.68 6.13 -19.65
C ALA A 498 -23.19 6.39 -19.48
N HIS A 499 -22.80 7.67 -19.40
CA HIS A 499 -21.42 8.06 -19.08
C HIS A 499 -21.08 7.70 -17.64
N GLN A 500 -19.82 7.31 -17.39
CA GLN A 500 -19.35 6.89 -16.06
C GLN A 500 -18.18 7.74 -15.57
N ILE A 501 -18.19 8.07 -14.29
CA ILE A 501 -17.07 8.69 -13.56
C ILE A 501 -16.53 7.64 -12.60
N ILE A 502 -15.29 7.19 -12.82
CA ILE A 502 -14.67 6.08 -12.12
C ILE A 502 -13.48 6.61 -11.31
N THR A 503 -13.74 7.09 -10.09
CA THR A 503 -12.70 7.68 -9.21
C THR A 503 -12.08 6.66 -8.25
N GLY A 504 -12.73 5.51 -8.07
CA GLY A 504 -12.29 4.46 -7.15
C GLY A 504 -11.39 3.40 -7.79
N PRO A 505 -10.89 2.45 -6.97
CA PRO A 505 -10.09 1.33 -7.46
C PRO A 505 -10.89 0.32 -8.28
N ARG A 506 -12.21 0.32 -8.16
CA ARG A 506 -13.14 -0.57 -8.87
C ARG A 506 -14.11 0.23 -9.74
N PRO A 507 -14.39 -0.22 -10.98
CA PRO A 507 -13.73 -1.32 -11.71
C PRO A 507 -12.26 -1.04 -11.97
N ALA A 508 -11.47 -2.12 -12.12
CA ALA A 508 -10.05 -2.04 -12.41
C ALA A 508 -9.78 -1.38 -13.79
N LEU A 509 -8.58 -0.83 -13.99
CA LEU A 509 -8.24 -0.16 -15.24
C LEU A 509 -8.37 -1.09 -16.46
N TYR A 510 -7.91 -2.35 -16.33
CA TYR A 510 -8.00 -3.32 -17.42
C TYR A 510 -9.45 -3.74 -17.73
N SER A 511 -10.32 -3.77 -16.72
CA SER A 511 -11.76 -3.93 -16.94
C SER A 511 -12.34 -2.76 -17.75
N CYS A 512 -11.88 -1.52 -17.49
CA CYS A 512 -12.25 -0.36 -18.31
C CYS A 512 -11.69 -0.47 -19.76
N PHE A 513 -10.48 -1.02 -19.95
CA PHE A 513 -9.90 -1.29 -21.27
C PHE A 513 -10.77 -2.26 -22.07
N ASN A 514 -11.27 -3.32 -21.41
CA ASN A 514 -12.10 -4.33 -22.05
C ASN A 514 -13.47 -3.76 -22.49
N GLN A 515 -13.99 -2.77 -21.75
CA GLN A 515 -15.23 -2.06 -22.09
C GLN A 515 -15.08 -0.95 -23.13
N ALA A 516 -13.85 -0.49 -23.39
CA ALA A 516 -13.60 0.61 -24.29
C ALA A 516 -13.35 0.14 -25.73
N ASP A 517 -13.89 0.86 -26.70
CA ASP A 517 -13.53 0.76 -28.12
C ASP A 517 -12.29 1.59 -28.44
N VAL A 518 -12.06 2.66 -27.67
CA VAL A 518 -10.96 3.61 -27.88
C VAL A 518 -10.52 4.23 -26.57
N LEU A 519 -9.20 4.47 -26.43
CA LEU A 519 -8.59 5.17 -25.30
C LEU A 519 -8.21 6.59 -25.69
N ILE A 520 -8.43 7.54 -24.79
CA ILE A 520 -7.77 8.86 -24.78
C ILE A 520 -6.96 8.95 -23.48
N SER A 521 -5.69 9.31 -23.59
CA SER A 521 -4.81 9.42 -22.41
C SER A 521 -3.69 10.44 -22.65
N ASP A 522 -2.74 10.48 -21.75
CA ASP A 522 -1.50 11.24 -21.83
C ASP A 522 -0.32 10.29 -22.06
N VAL A 523 0.89 10.80 -22.23
CA VAL A 523 2.11 9.98 -22.27
C VAL A 523 2.31 9.30 -20.91
N SER A 524 1.93 8.04 -20.81
CA SER A 524 1.96 7.26 -19.58
C SER A 524 2.00 5.75 -19.85
N SER A 525 2.26 4.96 -18.79
CA SER A 525 2.21 3.50 -18.86
C SER A 525 0.81 2.96 -19.22
N VAL A 526 -0.25 3.75 -19.01
CA VAL A 526 -1.63 3.40 -19.40
C VAL A 526 -1.72 3.15 -20.90
N VAL A 527 -1.06 3.99 -21.72
CA VAL A 527 -1.03 3.83 -23.18
C VAL A 527 -0.25 2.59 -23.58
N SER A 528 0.91 2.35 -22.95
CA SER A 528 1.71 1.15 -23.20
C SER A 528 0.93 -0.12 -22.88
N ASP A 529 0.19 -0.15 -21.78
CA ASP A 529 -0.63 -1.29 -21.39
C ASP A 529 -1.83 -1.47 -22.34
N TYR A 530 -2.49 -0.36 -22.74
CA TYR A 530 -3.63 -0.40 -23.69
C TYR A 530 -3.27 -0.93 -25.07
N LEU A 531 -2.02 -0.74 -25.52
CA LEU A 531 -1.52 -1.31 -26.78
C LEU A 531 -1.68 -2.83 -26.86
N ALA A 532 -1.72 -3.53 -25.70
CA ALA A 532 -2.00 -4.95 -25.67
C ALA A 532 -3.35 -5.29 -26.33
N SER A 533 -4.34 -4.40 -26.24
CA SER A 533 -5.67 -4.58 -26.86
C SER A 533 -5.66 -4.46 -28.39
N GLY A 534 -4.68 -3.78 -28.98
CA GLY A 534 -4.65 -3.47 -30.41
C GLY A 534 -5.68 -2.44 -30.87
N LYS A 535 -6.53 -1.93 -29.96
CA LYS A 535 -7.62 -0.98 -30.26
C LYS A 535 -7.07 0.44 -30.53
N PRO A 536 -7.81 1.31 -31.27
CA PRO A 536 -7.42 2.70 -31.49
C PRO A 536 -7.23 3.48 -30.20
N TYR A 537 -6.31 4.44 -30.22
CA TYR A 537 -6.09 5.34 -29.09
C TYR A 537 -5.59 6.71 -29.52
N ALA A 538 -5.76 7.68 -28.63
CA ALA A 538 -5.23 9.03 -28.80
C ALA A 538 -4.41 9.46 -27.57
N VAL A 539 -3.42 10.30 -27.84
CA VAL A 539 -2.59 10.92 -26.79
C VAL A 539 -2.65 12.44 -26.92
N ALA A 540 -2.90 13.12 -25.80
CA ALA A 540 -2.97 14.58 -25.78
C ALA A 540 -1.57 15.20 -25.79
N ASN A 541 -1.34 16.15 -26.71
CA ASN A 541 -0.14 16.96 -26.75
C ASN A 541 -0.41 18.33 -26.11
N THR A 542 -0.21 18.43 -24.82
CA THR A 542 -0.37 19.67 -24.04
C THR A 542 0.95 20.39 -23.78
N ALA A 543 2.08 19.79 -24.22
CA ALA A 543 3.39 20.44 -24.14
C ALA A 543 3.63 21.48 -25.25
N GLY A 544 2.75 21.55 -26.26
CA GLY A 544 2.87 22.51 -27.37
C GLY A 544 4.02 22.22 -28.33
N VAL A 545 4.58 21.01 -28.32
CA VAL A 545 5.62 20.60 -29.28
C VAL A 545 4.99 20.19 -30.62
N SER A 546 5.77 20.26 -31.70
CA SER A 546 5.27 19.81 -33.00
C SER A 546 4.92 18.33 -33.00
N GLU A 547 3.98 17.91 -33.81
CA GLU A 547 3.58 16.49 -33.93
C GLU A 547 4.78 15.58 -34.25
N THR A 548 5.66 16.00 -35.16
CA THR A 548 6.86 15.27 -35.53
C THR A 548 7.79 15.08 -34.34
N GLN A 549 8.01 16.12 -33.57
CA GLN A 549 8.82 16.05 -32.36
C GLN A 549 8.18 15.15 -31.31
N PHE A 550 6.86 15.27 -31.10
CA PHE A 550 6.11 14.47 -30.13
C PHE A 550 6.17 12.97 -30.44
N ARG A 551 6.06 12.60 -31.74
CA ARG A 551 6.22 11.20 -32.18
C ARG A 551 7.67 10.69 -32.08
N THR A 552 8.65 11.58 -32.16
CA THR A 552 10.06 11.25 -32.01
C THR A 552 10.41 10.99 -30.55
N ASP A 553 9.95 11.89 -29.67
CA ASP A 553 10.29 11.84 -28.24
C ASP A 553 9.58 10.68 -27.50
N PHE A 554 8.37 10.30 -27.96
CA PHE A 554 7.56 9.30 -27.29
C PHE A 554 7.12 8.17 -28.24
N PRO A 555 7.79 7.00 -28.17
CA PRO A 555 7.42 5.84 -28.98
C PRO A 555 5.94 5.46 -28.91
N THR A 556 5.29 5.55 -27.74
CA THR A 556 3.86 5.24 -27.58
C THR A 556 2.95 6.12 -28.42
N VAL A 557 3.41 7.29 -28.87
CA VAL A 557 2.62 8.23 -29.69
C VAL A 557 2.69 7.92 -31.19
N ARG A 558 3.63 7.07 -31.61
CA ARG A 558 3.88 6.80 -33.06
C ARG A 558 2.68 6.26 -33.79
N ALA A 559 1.81 5.50 -33.13
CA ALA A 559 0.60 4.92 -33.70
C ALA A 559 -0.68 5.46 -33.04
N ALA A 560 -0.62 6.68 -32.47
CA ALA A 560 -1.75 7.37 -31.84
C ALA A 560 -2.31 8.47 -32.73
N THR A 561 -3.60 8.76 -32.58
CA THR A 561 -4.14 10.08 -32.92
C THR A 561 -3.62 11.08 -31.92
N ILE A 562 -2.97 12.17 -32.35
CA ILE A 562 -2.48 13.22 -31.45
C ILE A 562 -3.60 14.25 -31.29
N LEU A 563 -4.02 14.47 -30.02
CA LEU A 563 -5.01 15.51 -29.71
C LEU A 563 -4.33 16.82 -29.35
N THR A 564 -4.74 17.88 -30.02
CA THR A 564 -4.41 19.26 -29.64
C THR A 564 -5.29 19.70 -28.43
N PRO A 565 -4.95 20.78 -27.70
CA PRO A 565 -5.74 21.23 -26.55
C PRO A 565 -7.21 21.55 -26.86
N ASP A 566 -7.56 21.91 -28.11
CA ASP A 566 -8.93 22.11 -28.56
C ASP A 566 -9.67 20.81 -28.94
N ALA A 567 -8.96 19.68 -28.90
CA ALA A 567 -9.46 18.34 -29.19
C ALA A 567 -10.11 18.21 -30.61
N ALA A 568 -9.59 18.94 -31.61
CA ALA A 568 -10.16 18.97 -32.96
C ALA A 568 -10.16 17.60 -33.65
N GLN A 569 -9.27 16.69 -33.26
CA GLN A 569 -9.10 15.36 -33.86
C GLN A 569 -10.05 14.28 -33.30
N VAL A 570 -10.87 14.59 -32.30
CA VAL A 570 -11.83 13.62 -31.70
C VAL A 570 -12.76 12.98 -32.72
N PRO A 571 -13.34 13.72 -33.70
CA PRO A 571 -14.20 13.09 -34.74
C PRO A 571 -13.47 12.06 -35.60
N GLU A 572 -12.21 12.28 -35.96
CA GLU A 572 -11.36 11.34 -36.69
C GLU A 572 -11.09 10.07 -35.86
N LEU A 573 -10.73 10.23 -34.62
CA LEU A 573 -10.52 9.13 -33.68
C LEU A 573 -11.77 8.26 -33.52
N LEU A 574 -12.96 8.87 -33.41
CA LEU A 574 -14.23 8.16 -33.33
C LEU A 574 -14.56 7.44 -34.62
N ALA A 575 -14.22 8.02 -35.79
CA ALA A 575 -14.40 7.38 -37.07
C ALA A 575 -13.53 6.12 -37.20
N ALA A 576 -12.27 6.18 -36.77
CA ALA A 576 -11.37 5.03 -36.75
C ALA A 576 -11.85 3.93 -35.78
N ALA A 577 -12.43 4.29 -34.64
CA ALA A 577 -12.98 3.32 -33.68
C ALA A 577 -14.26 2.62 -34.21
N ARG A 578 -15.06 3.29 -35.05
CA ARG A 578 -16.32 2.78 -35.61
C ARG A 578 -16.15 1.98 -36.88
N ASP A 579 -15.11 2.23 -37.61
CA ASP A 579 -14.85 1.65 -38.92
C ASP A 579 -13.37 1.33 -39.10
N ALA A 580 -13.06 0.04 -39.06
CA ALA A 580 -11.68 -0.45 -39.17
C ALA A 580 -11.00 -0.01 -40.47
N SER A 581 -11.77 0.28 -41.56
CA SER A 581 -11.21 0.77 -42.82
C SER A 581 -10.70 2.21 -42.74
N ARG A 582 -11.15 2.96 -41.70
CA ARG A 582 -10.72 4.33 -41.42
C ARG A 582 -9.57 4.39 -40.39
N ASP A 583 -9.19 3.24 -39.83
CA ASP A 583 -8.11 3.16 -38.86
C ASP A 583 -6.75 3.08 -39.58
N GLY A 584 -6.23 4.23 -39.97
CA GLY A 584 -4.92 4.34 -40.64
C GLY A 584 -3.73 3.90 -39.77
N PHE A 585 -3.91 3.72 -38.46
CA PHE A 585 -2.83 3.31 -37.57
C PHE A 585 -2.85 1.83 -37.18
N ALA A 586 -3.78 1.01 -37.66
CA ALA A 586 -3.93 -0.38 -37.24
C ALA A 586 -2.64 -1.21 -37.41
N GLN A 587 -2.00 -1.12 -38.60
CA GLN A 587 -0.73 -1.80 -38.86
C GLN A 587 0.40 -1.25 -37.95
N ALA A 588 0.54 0.07 -37.90
CA ALA A 588 1.56 0.72 -37.09
C ALA A 588 1.40 0.38 -35.60
N ARG A 589 0.15 0.22 -35.08
CA ARG A 589 -0.09 -0.25 -33.71
C ARG A 589 0.37 -1.68 -33.51
N GLY A 590 0.15 -2.58 -34.45
CA GLY A 590 0.64 -3.96 -34.36
C GLY A 590 2.16 -4.03 -34.34
N GLU A 591 2.84 -3.21 -35.11
CA GLU A 591 4.31 -3.09 -35.11
C GLU A 591 4.79 -2.45 -33.79
N LEU A 592 4.15 -1.39 -33.35
CA LEU A 592 4.47 -0.70 -32.09
C LEU A 592 4.23 -1.60 -30.88
N LYS A 593 3.15 -2.40 -30.85
CA LYS A 593 2.90 -3.39 -29.80
C LYS A 593 4.09 -4.35 -29.67
N ARG A 594 4.56 -4.91 -30.78
CA ARG A 594 5.71 -5.81 -30.78
C ARG A 594 7.00 -5.13 -30.33
N TYR A 595 7.20 -3.88 -30.72
CA TYR A 595 8.36 -3.09 -30.33
C TYR A 595 8.38 -2.74 -28.83
N LEU A 596 7.21 -2.39 -28.24
CA LEU A 596 7.10 -1.99 -26.83
C LEU A 596 6.92 -3.18 -25.87
N LEU A 597 6.12 -4.19 -26.27
CA LEU A 597 5.69 -5.28 -25.40
C LEU A 597 6.31 -6.64 -25.77
N GLY A 598 7.03 -6.69 -26.88
CA GLY A 598 7.56 -7.93 -27.44
C GLY A 598 6.51 -8.72 -28.24
N PRO A 599 6.89 -9.89 -28.77
CA PRO A 599 6.00 -10.74 -29.57
C PRO A 599 4.88 -11.36 -28.71
N ASP A 600 3.76 -11.69 -29.34
CA ASP A 600 2.65 -12.39 -28.68
C ASP A 600 3.02 -13.85 -28.37
N GLU A 601 3.80 -14.50 -29.25
CA GLU A 601 4.30 -15.87 -29.09
C GLU A 601 5.84 -15.90 -29.08
N PRO A 602 6.44 -16.59 -28.09
CA PRO A 602 5.80 -17.21 -26.92
C PRO A 602 5.27 -16.15 -25.95
N SER A 603 4.20 -16.49 -25.21
CA SER A 603 3.53 -15.53 -24.33
C SER A 603 4.48 -14.88 -23.31
N ALA A 604 4.17 -13.65 -22.86
CA ALA A 604 4.98 -12.95 -21.88
C ALA A 604 5.16 -13.77 -20.59
N GLN A 605 4.14 -14.52 -20.14
CA GLN A 605 4.26 -15.42 -18.99
C GLN A 605 5.28 -16.53 -19.23
N SER A 606 5.30 -17.10 -20.44
CA SER A 606 6.28 -18.13 -20.82
C SER A 606 7.70 -17.58 -20.91
N ARG A 607 7.84 -16.33 -21.42
CA ARG A 607 9.16 -15.65 -21.44
C ARG A 607 9.64 -15.34 -20.03
N PHE A 608 8.77 -14.85 -19.16
CA PHE A 608 9.07 -14.60 -17.76
C PHE A 608 9.50 -15.88 -17.04
N ALA A 609 8.78 -16.98 -17.20
CA ALA A 609 9.15 -18.27 -16.60
C ALA A 609 10.53 -18.75 -17.06
N ARG A 610 10.80 -18.68 -18.38
CA ARG A 610 12.14 -19.05 -18.94
C ARG A 610 13.26 -18.15 -18.42
N ALA A 611 13.01 -16.86 -18.28
CA ALA A 611 13.99 -15.93 -17.73
C ALA A 611 14.32 -16.27 -16.26
N VAL A 612 13.32 -16.63 -15.46
CA VAL A 612 13.50 -17.09 -14.07
C VAL A 612 14.32 -18.38 -14.02
N GLU A 613 14.02 -19.35 -14.89
CA GLU A 613 14.78 -20.61 -15.00
C GLU A 613 16.24 -20.35 -15.38
N ALA A 614 16.48 -19.52 -16.40
CA ALA A 614 17.83 -19.15 -16.88
C ALA A 614 18.62 -18.41 -15.79
N LEU A 615 18.00 -17.48 -15.07
CA LEU A 615 18.63 -16.76 -13.97
C LEU A 615 19.00 -17.72 -12.82
N SER A 616 18.10 -18.64 -12.49
CA SER A 616 18.35 -19.67 -11.46
C SER A 616 19.48 -20.63 -11.86
N ALA A 617 19.55 -21.00 -13.15
CA ALA A 617 20.64 -21.84 -13.68
C ALA A 617 22.00 -21.13 -13.53
N LYS A 618 22.10 -19.83 -13.79
CA LYS A 618 23.33 -19.04 -13.57
C LYS A 618 23.79 -19.06 -12.11
N ALA A 619 22.86 -19.12 -11.15
CA ALA A 619 23.18 -19.25 -9.73
C ALA A 619 23.76 -20.65 -9.43
N LEU A 620 23.16 -21.71 -9.97
CA LEU A 620 23.63 -23.09 -9.81
C LEU A 620 25.02 -23.30 -10.43
N GLU A 621 25.23 -22.83 -11.66
CA GLU A 621 26.55 -22.88 -12.31
C GLU A 621 27.64 -22.16 -11.51
N ARG A 622 27.27 -21.04 -10.86
CA ARG A 622 28.20 -20.33 -9.97
C ARG A 622 28.54 -21.18 -8.75
N GLU A 623 27.56 -21.81 -8.14
CA GLU A 623 27.74 -22.71 -6.99
C GLU A 623 28.66 -23.90 -7.36
N GLU A 624 28.40 -24.55 -8.50
CA GLU A 624 29.23 -25.63 -9.01
C GLU A 624 30.72 -25.19 -9.25
N ARG A 625 30.90 -24.03 -9.89
CA ARG A 625 32.25 -23.46 -10.07
C ARG A 625 32.95 -23.16 -8.74
N GLN A 626 32.20 -22.73 -7.72
CA GLN A 626 32.76 -22.46 -6.40
C GLN A 626 33.15 -23.75 -5.72
N LEU A 627 32.32 -24.79 -5.72
CA LEU A 627 32.63 -26.11 -5.16
C LEU A 627 33.83 -26.75 -5.85
N ALA A 628 33.91 -26.65 -7.18
CA ALA A 628 35.10 -27.15 -7.94
C ALA A 628 36.39 -26.43 -7.53
N ARG A 629 36.33 -25.10 -7.30
CA ARG A 629 37.49 -24.32 -6.83
C ARG A 629 37.89 -24.71 -5.40
N GLU A 630 36.91 -24.93 -4.52
CA GLU A 630 37.17 -25.35 -3.14
C GLU A 630 37.83 -26.72 -3.07
N GLY A 631 37.48 -27.65 -3.97
CA GLY A 631 38.13 -28.98 -4.07
C GLY A 631 39.56 -28.95 -4.62
N THR A 632 40.00 -27.89 -5.29
CA THR A 632 41.30 -27.77 -5.95
C THR A 632 42.24 -26.73 -5.34
N SER A 633 41.76 -25.84 -4.47
CA SER A 633 42.51 -24.70 -3.93
C SER A 633 43.13 -24.99 -2.56
N THR A 634 44.43 -24.73 -2.42
CA THR A 634 45.14 -24.71 -1.14
C THR A 634 44.90 -23.43 -0.34
N LEU A 635 44.17 -22.46 -0.92
CA LEU A 635 43.80 -21.16 -0.32
C LEU A 635 42.33 -21.10 0.10
N VAL A 636 41.72 -22.23 0.42
CA VAL A 636 40.31 -22.25 0.89
C VAL A 636 40.21 -21.56 2.25
N PRO A 637 39.46 -20.49 2.40
CA PRO A 637 39.21 -19.89 3.71
C PRO A 637 38.60 -20.92 4.65
N SER A 638 39.11 -21.02 5.87
CA SER A 638 38.55 -21.92 6.86
C SER A 638 37.09 -21.57 7.16
N GLN A 639 36.33 -22.50 7.73
CA GLN A 639 34.97 -22.18 8.21
C GLN A 639 34.98 -21.01 9.21
N ALA A 640 36.05 -20.85 9.98
CA ALA A 640 36.24 -19.75 10.90
C ALA A 640 36.39 -18.40 10.15
N ASP A 641 37.13 -18.36 9.04
CA ASP A 641 37.32 -17.15 8.22
C ASP A 641 36.02 -16.74 7.53
N ARG A 642 35.25 -17.72 7.04
CA ARG A 642 33.90 -17.45 6.46
C ARG A 642 32.95 -16.94 7.50
N ALA A 643 32.94 -17.48 8.73
CA ALA A 643 32.13 -17.01 9.84
C ALA A 643 32.57 -15.62 10.32
N ALA A 644 33.88 -15.32 10.30
CA ALA A 644 34.42 -14.01 10.63
C ALA A 644 34.06 -12.97 9.58
N ALA A 645 34.16 -13.29 8.27
CA ALA A 645 33.72 -12.40 7.19
C ALA A 645 32.21 -12.13 7.25
N ALA A 646 31.39 -13.13 7.53
CA ALA A 646 29.95 -12.97 7.73
C ALA A 646 29.61 -12.10 8.96
N ARG A 647 30.39 -12.20 10.04
CA ARG A 647 30.23 -11.35 11.24
C ARG A 647 30.67 -9.90 10.99
N ALA A 648 31.75 -9.69 10.24
CA ALA A 648 32.22 -8.36 9.84
C ALA A 648 31.15 -7.63 9.01
N THR A 649 30.52 -8.34 8.06
CA THR A 649 29.43 -7.78 7.26
C THR A 649 28.18 -7.42 8.11
N VAL A 650 27.97 -8.15 9.21
CA VAL A 650 26.88 -7.86 10.18
C VAL A 650 27.24 -6.66 11.06
N ALA A 651 28.49 -6.51 11.49
CA ALA A 651 28.96 -5.40 12.31
C ALA A 651 28.94 -4.07 11.54
N GLU A 652 29.38 -4.06 10.25
CA GLU A 652 29.24 -2.89 9.40
C GLU A 652 27.77 -2.47 9.17
N GLY A 653 26.85 -3.45 9.12
CA GLY A 653 25.40 -3.17 9.05
C GLY A 653 24.79 -2.67 10.37
N GLU A 654 25.46 -2.84 11.51
CA GLU A 654 25.04 -2.31 12.81
C GLU A 654 25.57 -0.90 13.06
N GLU A 655 26.77 -0.53 12.60
CA GLU A 655 27.27 0.84 12.63
C GLU A 655 26.46 1.79 11.70
N GLU A 656 26.05 1.33 10.53
CA GLU A 656 25.10 2.10 9.69
C GLU A 656 23.73 2.31 10.35
N ARG A 657 23.36 1.47 11.33
CA ARG A 657 22.10 1.64 12.09
C ARG A 657 22.12 2.75 13.10
N ASP A 658 23.22 2.91 13.81
CA ASP A 658 23.33 3.96 14.82
C ASP A 658 23.31 5.34 14.14
N PHE A 659 23.92 5.47 12.95
CA PHE A 659 23.81 6.66 12.11
C PHE A 659 22.40 6.93 11.56
N ALA A 660 21.67 5.86 11.17
CA ALA A 660 20.30 6.00 10.65
C ALA A 660 19.26 6.15 11.78
N ALA A 661 19.51 5.57 12.94
CA ALA A 661 18.64 5.71 14.12
C ALA A 661 18.74 7.11 14.74
N ASP A 662 19.93 7.70 14.79
CA ASP A 662 20.12 9.09 15.22
C ASP A 662 19.55 10.11 14.20
N ALA A 663 19.61 9.84 12.91
CA ALA A 663 18.96 10.65 11.88
C ALA A 663 17.42 10.51 11.89
N LEU A 664 16.87 9.38 12.34
CA LEU A 664 15.43 9.13 12.43
C LEU A 664 14.84 9.50 13.80
N ALA A 665 15.64 9.57 14.86
CA ALA A 665 15.21 10.10 16.17
C ALA A 665 14.91 11.61 16.13
N GLY A 666 15.44 12.32 15.11
CA GLY A 666 15.14 13.73 14.82
C GLY A 666 13.98 13.96 13.83
N SER A 667 13.45 12.90 13.21
CA SER A 667 12.39 13.03 12.20
C SER A 667 11.47 11.80 12.24
N GLU A 668 10.60 11.71 13.24
CA GLU A 668 9.39 10.88 13.08
C GLU A 668 8.44 11.59 12.10
N PRO A 669 8.22 11.06 10.91
CA PRO A 669 7.16 11.56 10.06
C PRO A 669 5.86 10.88 10.47
N ASP A 670 5.05 11.60 11.22
CA ASP A 670 3.62 11.32 11.41
C ASP A 670 2.84 11.65 10.11
N SER A 671 3.37 11.21 8.95
CA SER A 671 2.80 11.47 7.63
C SER A 671 2.15 10.23 6.98
N LEU A 672 1.90 9.15 7.74
CA LEU A 672 1.37 7.89 7.20
C LEU A 672 -0.14 7.66 7.40
N GLU A 673 -0.92 8.68 7.81
CA GLU A 673 -2.38 8.59 7.85
C GLU A 673 -3.09 9.61 6.94
N ARG A 674 -2.54 9.91 5.78
CA ARG A 674 -3.22 10.73 4.77
C ARG A 674 -3.56 9.95 3.51
N THR A 675 -4.29 8.86 3.64
CA THR A 675 -5.13 8.37 2.52
C THR A 675 -6.12 7.38 3.08
N GLY A 676 -7.32 7.84 3.25
CA GLY A 676 -8.46 7.04 3.63
C GLY A 676 -9.63 7.93 3.95
N ASP A 677 -10.17 8.58 2.92
CA ASP A 677 -11.59 8.80 2.65
C ASP A 677 -11.74 9.00 1.13
#